data_5f192b01236054893ed7a6009927ff54
#
_entry.id   5f192b01236054893ed7a6009927ff54
#
_cell.length_a   1.000
_cell.length_b   1.000
_cell.length_c   1.000
_cell.angle_alpha   90.00
_cell.angle_beta   90.00
_cell.angle_gamma   90.00
#
_symmetry.space_group_name_H-M   'P 1'
#
loop_
_entity.id
_entity.type
_entity.pdbx_description
1 polymer ?
#
loop_
_entity_poly.entity_id
_entity_poly.type
_entity_poly.pdbx_seq_one_letter_code
_entity_poly.pdbx_strand_id
1 'polypeptide(L)'
;MNGNRAGDLAAGIGNGLAYLPLIVVVAFIAFGPLGPATAAVMSAAVFAALLVAGIVLPVLARSPILIAVPSASSALVTGGLFGRLAAEGHVPDVAEAMAIMVGVAGVAGLVQLALLKAGAAALGPLAPYPVVSGLMNGTALLILLSQLPVLLAHPFEAAVALVTAAVMLRFPLRWKVPQVLPAIAAGMAVNAALHAGGADTGPVLTAMPSPLIYPAMAQNAFSAAWSHTGPLPWHDILAAGLTIALLGVLETLGTISALTDAGIATEARRDLRSVAIANLAVAAVAGAPPVSAPATSSIGLLRMGGTGRLAAIARLITLALGGTFLGAYLPLVPQGALAGLVLAIGVRLVDPEPVRLLWRAARNPGPNRLEIAGSAVTSLIVVAVAVLAGLPVAVGVGAIACLLMFTAVMAGSAVRRVYDGAAALSRVRRSTAETAVLLRERRSAAVLELAGPLFFGNVSPVSGVLNQARASGARHVVIDLSNVTRVDLSGARRLIATVRQHRAQGLGVVLAPIRPGHPAADYFGALDMAPGACFAELTDAVAAAESAILAEAGIAPPAFATASDALLALGIAPDHARALADRAETRDLEAGEALCHAGDPADSVFVLMRGQADVLLPGGGSGPGRVVLAHLFAGAIVGERALFEAGTRTAEVVCPVPSSVLMLSGPALTALLREASPEALALVLAISRNTSISLQLANAAIQRLEV
;
A
#
# COMPACT_ATOMS: atom_id res chain seq x y z
N MET A 1 13.43 28.35 -8.26
CA MET A 1 12.39 29.03 -7.48
C MET A 1 13.06 30.19 -6.74
N ASN A 2 12.95 31.40 -7.27
CA ASN A 2 13.36 32.62 -6.54
C ASN A 2 12.38 32.80 -5.36
N GLY A 3 12.77 32.34 -4.19
CA GLY A 3 11.97 32.44 -2.99
C GLY A 3 11.68 33.92 -2.70
N ASN A 4 10.43 34.26 -2.53
CA ASN A 4 10.02 35.57 -2.04
C ASN A 4 10.52 35.71 -0.59
N ARG A 5 11.76 36.21 -0.41
CA ARG A 5 12.41 36.35 0.91
C ARG A 5 11.55 37.15 1.88
N ALA A 6 10.86 38.18 1.42
CA ALA A 6 9.96 38.98 2.23
C ALA A 6 8.72 38.14 2.68
N GLY A 7 8.18 37.31 1.78
CA GLY A 7 7.10 36.38 2.11
C GLY A 7 7.52 35.31 3.13
N ASP A 8 8.72 34.72 2.98
CA ASP A 8 9.26 33.75 3.95
C ASP A 8 9.46 34.40 5.32
N LEU A 9 10.01 35.62 5.41
CA LEU A 9 10.17 36.34 6.66
C LEU A 9 8.82 36.63 7.33
N ALA A 10 7.86 37.18 6.58
CA ALA A 10 6.52 37.47 7.11
C ALA A 10 5.79 36.22 7.58
N ALA A 11 5.90 35.12 6.82
CA ALA A 11 5.31 33.84 7.19
C ALA A 11 5.96 33.25 8.45
N GLY A 12 7.28 33.33 8.56
CA GLY A 12 8.03 32.87 9.73
C GLY A 12 7.66 33.64 10.98
N ILE A 13 7.63 34.98 10.92
CA ILE A 13 7.23 35.85 12.04
C ILE A 13 5.78 35.56 12.44
N GLY A 14 4.85 35.53 11.46
CA GLY A 14 3.43 35.26 11.75
C GLY A 14 3.20 33.89 12.39
N ASN A 15 3.87 32.86 11.87
CA ASN A 15 3.77 31.50 12.43
C ASN A 15 4.42 31.41 13.82
N GLY A 16 5.55 32.07 14.04
CA GLY A 16 6.20 32.16 15.36
C GLY A 16 5.29 32.80 16.40
N LEU A 17 4.71 33.95 16.10
CA LEU A 17 3.75 34.62 16.99
C LEU A 17 2.50 33.77 17.29
N ALA A 18 1.98 33.08 16.28
CA ALA A 18 0.85 32.17 16.45
C ALA A 18 1.15 30.99 17.38
N TYR A 19 2.41 30.56 17.40
CA TYR A 19 2.84 29.39 18.15
C TYR A 19 3.18 29.71 19.64
N LEU A 20 3.52 30.94 19.98
CA LEU A 20 3.90 31.33 21.35
C LEU A 20 2.86 30.88 22.41
N PRO A 21 1.56 31.20 22.26
CA PRO A 21 0.58 30.75 23.25
C PRO A 21 0.38 29.22 23.25
N LEU A 22 0.53 28.57 22.11
CA LEU A 22 0.41 27.11 22.01
C LEU A 22 1.50 26.39 22.80
N ILE A 23 2.71 26.96 22.87
CA ILE A 23 3.82 26.40 23.64
C ILE A 23 3.47 26.41 25.13
N VAL A 24 2.88 27.50 25.62
CA VAL A 24 2.44 27.59 27.00
C VAL A 24 1.38 26.55 27.31
N VAL A 25 0.42 26.36 26.43
CA VAL A 25 -0.58 25.29 26.53
C VAL A 25 0.06 23.89 26.61
N VAL A 26 1.01 23.59 25.72
CA VAL A 26 1.73 22.30 25.70
C VAL A 26 2.49 22.11 27.03
N ALA A 27 3.16 23.14 27.49
CA ALA A 27 3.87 23.11 28.78
C ALA A 27 2.93 22.85 29.96
N PHE A 28 1.78 23.51 29.99
CA PHE A 28 0.78 23.33 31.03
C PHE A 28 0.20 21.90 31.04
N ILE A 29 -0.12 21.34 29.87
CA ILE A 29 -0.57 19.95 29.76
C ILE A 29 0.50 18.98 30.27
N ALA A 30 1.77 19.19 29.87
CA ALA A 30 2.86 18.30 30.22
C ALA A 30 3.25 18.35 31.71
N PHE A 31 3.28 19.52 32.30
CA PHE A 31 3.89 19.75 33.63
C PHE A 31 2.94 20.27 34.70
N GLY A 32 1.69 20.51 34.38
CA GLY A 32 0.68 20.93 35.36
C GLY A 32 0.59 20.05 36.62
N PRO A 33 0.68 18.69 36.48
CA PRO A 33 0.68 17.80 37.65
C PRO A 33 1.83 17.98 38.64
N LEU A 34 2.94 18.63 38.23
CA LEU A 34 4.11 18.89 39.12
C LEU A 34 3.93 20.07 40.07
N GLY A 35 2.79 20.76 39.97
CA GLY A 35 2.54 21.98 40.75
C GLY A 35 3.16 23.24 40.13
N PRO A 36 2.74 24.44 40.54
CA PRO A 36 2.99 25.70 39.83
C PRO A 36 4.49 26.07 39.73
N ALA A 37 5.26 25.84 40.80
CA ALA A 37 6.69 26.21 40.82
C ALA A 37 7.52 25.37 39.86
N THR A 38 7.43 24.05 39.93
CA THR A 38 8.15 23.11 39.05
C THR A 38 7.64 23.25 37.60
N ALA A 39 6.33 23.38 37.40
CA ALA A 39 5.73 23.58 36.08
C ALA A 39 6.23 24.86 35.39
N ALA A 40 6.45 25.96 36.11
CA ALA A 40 6.99 27.19 35.53
C ALA A 40 8.41 27.00 34.97
N VAL A 41 9.30 26.34 35.70
CA VAL A 41 10.66 26.06 35.27
C VAL A 41 10.65 25.08 34.09
N MET A 42 9.87 24.00 34.17
CA MET A 42 9.76 23.00 33.10
C MET A 42 9.09 23.57 31.85
N SER A 43 8.26 24.62 31.97
CA SER A 43 7.73 25.35 30.81
C SER A 43 8.83 26.04 29.99
N ALA A 44 9.86 26.57 30.66
CA ALA A 44 11.05 27.09 29.96
C ALA A 44 11.82 25.99 29.21
N ALA A 45 11.83 24.76 29.73
CA ALA A 45 12.43 23.62 29.05
C ALA A 45 11.72 23.31 27.71
N VAL A 46 10.40 23.50 27.61
CA VAL A 46 9.64 23.34 26.35
C VAL A 46 10.13 24.33 25.29
N PHE A 47 10.41 25.58 25.68
CA PHE A 47 10.99 26.56 24.79
C PHE A 47 12.42 26.17 24.36
N ALA A 48 13.25 25.66 25.27
CA ALA A 48 14.57 25.19 24.97
C ALA A 48 14.52 24.03 23.95
N ALA A 49 13.60 23.08 24.11
CA ALA A 49 13.39 22.01 23.13
C ALA A 49 13.04 22.53 21.73
N LEU A 50 12.19 23.56 21.66
CA LEU A 50 11.85 24.23 20.39
C LEU A 50 13.04 24.91 19.74
N LEU A 51 13.89 25.56 20.51
CA LEU A 51 15.10 26.21 19.99
C LEU A 51 16.09 25.17 19.48
N VAL A 52 16.32 24.09 20.23
CA VAL A 52 17.18 22.98 19.82
C VAL A 52 16.67 22.33 18.52
N ALA A 53 15.39 21.96 18.47
CA ALA A 53 14.79 21.38 17.29
C ALA A 53 14.78 22.35 16.10
N GLY A 54 14.51 23.63 16.37
CA GLY A 54 14.50 24.72 15.38
C GLY A 54 15.89 24.99 14.77
N ILE A 55 16.97 24.61 15.46
CA ILE A 55 18.35 24.65 14.91
C ILE A 55 18.63 23.35 14.14
N VAL A 56 18.32 22.20 14.72
CA VAL A 56 18.68 20.88 14.16
C VAL A 56 17.97 20.61 12.82
N LEU A 57 16.66 20.89 12.73
CA LEU A 57 15.90 20.52 11.54
C LEU A 57 16.29 21.30 10.28
N PRO A 58 16.41 22.64 10.29
CA PRO A 58 16.84 23.39 9.08
C PRO A 58 18.22 22.97 8.57
N VAL A 59 19.07 22.42 9.44
CA VAL A 59 20.41 21.95 9.06
C VAL A 59 20.35 20.54 8.48
N LEU A 60 19.65 19.62 9.12
CA LEU A 60 19.69 18.18 8.81
C LEU A 60 18.58 17.71 7.88
N ALA A 61 17.38 18.27 7.98
CA ALA A 61 16.23 17.81 7.18
C ALA A 61 16.39 18.14 5.67
N ARG A 62 15.76 17.35 4.85
CA ARG A 62 15.64 17.65 3.41
C ARG A 62 14.58 18.72 3.18
N SER A 63 13.44 18.58 3.84
CA SER A 63 12.36 19.56 3.75
C SER A 63 12.75 20.89 4.38
N PRO A 64 12.65 22.01 3.65
CA PRO A 64 13.07 23.32 4.14
C PRO A 64 12.16 23.89 5.22
N ILE A 65 10.93 23.38 5.32
CA ILE A 65 9.88 23.87 6.22
C ILE A 65 9.35 22.77 7.16
N LEU A 66 10.07 21.68 7.32
CA LEU A 66 9.76 20.70 8.35
C LEU A 66 10.05 21.29 9.73
N ILE A 67 9.03 21.34 10.57
CA ILE A 67 9.10 21.94 11.91
C ILE A 67 8.80 20.87 12.94
N ALA A 68 9.73 20.62 13.85
CA ALA A 68 9.51 19.79 15.00
C ALA A 68 9.28 20.67 16.26
N VAL A 69 8.32 20.22 17.05
CA VAL A 69 7.87 20.87 18.28
C VAL A 69 7.45 19.80 19.28
N PRO A 70 7.47 20.05 20.60
CA PRO A 70 6.71 19.26 21.53
C PRO A 70 5.24 19.31 21.13
N SER A 71 4.68 18.17 20.74
CA SER A 71 3.30 18.09 20.24
C SER A 71 2.31 17.93 21.40
N ALA A 72 1.01 18.15 21.11
CA ALA A 72 -0.04 17.93 22.11
C ALA A 72 -0.08 16.46 22.58
N SER A 73 0.20 15.50 21.69
CA SER A 73 0.29 14.07 22.01
C SER A 73 1.48 13.76 22.93
N SER A 74 2.67 14.34 22.68
CA SER A 74 3.81 14.17 23.56
C SER A 74 3.56 14.83 24.95
N ALA A 75 2.89 15.98 24.96
CA ALA A 75 2.51 16.65 26.19
C ALA A 75 1.52 15.83 27.05
N LEU A 76 0.53 15.20 26.41
CA LEU A 76 -0.41 14.33 27.13
C LEU A 76 0.24 13.08 27.71
N VAL A 77 1.16 12.46 26.98
CA VAL A 77 1.91 11.30 27.48
C VAL A 77 2.79 11.72 28.66
N THR A 78 3.47 12.88 28.55
CA THR A 78 4.28 13.45 29.61
C THR A 78 3.43 13.83 30.84
N GLY A 79 2.31 14.51 30.63
CA GLY A 79 1.39 14.87 31.70
C GLY A 79 0.75 13.67 32.39
N GLY A 80 0.42 12.62 31.62
CA GLY A 80 -0.04 11.33 32.14
C GLY A 80 1.01 10.61 32.97
N LEU A 81 2.29 10.68 32.58
CA LEU A 81 3.42 10.18 33.36
C LEU A 81 3.50 10.88 34.73
N PHE A 82 3.60 12.21 34.74
CA PHE A 82 3.70 12.97 35.96
C PHE A 82 2.42 12.93 36.81
N GLY A 83 1.26 12.85 36.15
CA GLY A 83 -0.02 12.68 36.87
C GLY A 83 -0.13 11.36 37.62
N ARG A 84 0.42 10.26 37.04
CA ARG A 84 0.49 8.96 37.73
C ARG A 84 1.45 9.02 38.94
N LEU A 85 2.65 9.55 38.74
CA LEU A 85 3.62 9.70 39.84
C LEU A 85 3.04 10.53 40.97
N ALA A 86 2.34 11.63 40.68
CA ALA A 86 1.66 12.44 41.67
C ALA A 86 0.52 11.69 42.39
N ALA A 87 -0.25 10.86 41.66
CA ALA A 87 -1.31 10.04 42.24
C ALA A 87 -0.77 8.93 43.16
N GLU A 88 0.45 8.46 42.89
CA GLU A 88 1.20 7.52 43.75
C GLU A 88 1.85 8.19 44.98
N GLY A 89 1.64 9.50 45.12
CA GLY A 89 2.18 10.28 46.22
C GLY A 89 3.60 10.81 46.02
N HIS A 90 4.14 10.62 44.80
CA HIS A 90 5.47 11.08 44.44
C HIS A 90 5.40 12.23 43.42
N VAL A 91 5.67 13.47 43.91
CA VAL A 91 5.74 14.64 43.02
C VAL A 91 7.22 14.98 42.80
N PRO A 92 7.76 14.71 41.59
CA PRO A 92 9.15 14.99 41.25
C PRO A 92 9.50 16.48 41.42
N ASP A 93 10.65 16.75 41.94
CA ASP A 93 11.22 18.11 41.94
C ASP A 93 11.75 18.46 40.52
N VAL A 94 12.29 19.69 40.37
CA VAL A 94 12.81 20.14 39.06
C VAL A 94 13.93 19.23 38.55
N ALA A 95 14.84 18.79 39.42
CA ALA A 95 16.01 17.99 39.00
C ALA A 95 15.57 16.58 38.56
N GLU A 96 14.69 15.97 39.33
CA GLU A 96 14.13 14.65 39.02
C GLU A 96 13.25 14.70 37.75
N ALA A 97 12.41 15.72 37.61
CA ALA A 97 11.58 15.90 36.42
C ALA A 97 12.45 16.06 35.16
N MET A 98 13.56 16.81 35.26
CA MET A 98 14.54 16.90 34.16
C MET A 98 15.21 15.58 33.88
N ALA A 99 15.63 14.81 34.89
CA ALA A 99 16.23 13.49 34.70
C ALA A 99 15.28 12.51 34.00
N ILE A 100 14.02 12.50 34.42
CA ILE A 100 12.93 11.73 33.75
C ILE A 100 12.81 12.17 32.29
N MET A 101 12.78 13.47 31.98
CA MET A 101 12.65 13.97 30.60
C MET A 101 13.86 13.67 29.72
N VAL A 102 15.09 13.73 30.30
CA VAL A 102 16.31 13.25 29.61
C VAL A 102 16.15 11.79 29.19
N GLY A 103 15.67 10.95 30.12
CA GLY A 103 15.39 9.54 29.83
C GLY A 103 14.34 9.36 28.73
N VAL A 104 13.19 10.02 28.86
CA VAL A 104 12.07 9.93 27.89
C VAL A 104 12.49 10.41 26.50
N ALA A 105 13.16 11.56 26.39
CA ALA A 105 13.61 12.09 25.11
C ALA A 105 14.74 11.25 24.50
N GLY A 106 15.66 10.74 25.35
CA GLY A 106 16.70 9.81 24.92
C GLY A 106 16.14 8.52 24.35
N VAL A 107 15.22 7.87 25.08
CA VAL A 107 14.51 6.67 24.60
C VAL A 107 13.76 6.96 23.32
N ALA A 108 13.02 8.06 23.24
CA ALA A 108 12.28 8.43 22.04
C ALA A 108 13.21 8.58 20.82
N GLY A 109 14.31 9.30 20.95
CA GLY A 109 15.28 9.47 19.87
C GLY A 109 15.95 8.17 19.44
N LEU A 110 16.37 7.32 20.39
CA LEU A 110 17.00 6.02 20.10
C LEU A 110 16.02 5.05 19.42
N VAL A 111 14.80 4.95 19.91
CA VAL A 111 13.75 4.11 19.31
C VAL A 111 13.40 4.60 17.91
N GLN A 112 13.30 5.92 17.68
CA GLN A 112 13.07 6.45 16.32
C GLN A 112 14.20 6.11 15.36
N LEU A 113 15.48 6.14 15.80
CA LEU A 113 16.62 5.70 14.99
C LEU A 113 16.59 4.19 14.74
N ALA A 114 16.20 3.39 15.72
CA ALA A 114 16.05 1.93 15.56
C ALA A 114 14.93 1.60 14.56
N LEU A 115 13.77 2.25 14.67
CA LEU A 115 12.66 2.11 13.72
C LEU A 115 13.06 2.54 12.31
N LEU A 116 13.85 3.60 12.18
CA LEU A 116 14.38 4.05 10.89
C LEU A 116 15.30 3.00 10.25
N LYS A 117 16.19 2.35 11.03
CA LYS A 117 17.00 1.22 10.57
C LYS A 117 16.17 0.00 10.19
N ALA A 118 15.08 -0.25 10.91
CA ALA A 118 14.12 -1.32 10.61
C ALA A 118 13.23 -1.02 9.38
N GLY A 119 13.40 0.14 8.73
CA GLY A 119 12.66 0.47 7.51
C GLY A 119 11.39 1.30 7.73
N ALA A 120 11.19 1.91 8.89
CA ALA A 120 10.00 2.71 9.19
C ALA A 120 9.72 3.83 8.18
N ALA A 121 10.73 4.33 7.48
CA ALA A 121 10.54 5.30 6.40
C ALA A 121 9.68 4.77 5.24
N ALA A 122 9.68 3.46 5.01
CA ALA A 122 8.84 2.80 4.02
C ALA A 122 7.43 2.48 4.55
N LEU A 123 7.23 2.56 5.87
CA LEU A 123 5.95 2.23 6.50
C LEU A 123 4.93 3.40 6.49
N GLY A 124 5.35 4.61 6.10
CA GLY A 124 4.47 5.78 6.07
C GLY A 124 3.16 5.56 5.32
N PRO A 125 3.20 4.98 4.10
CA PRO A 125 1.99 4.63 3.35
C PRO A 125 1.22 3.43 3.92
N LEU A 126 1.82 2.67 4.85
CA LEU A 126 1.29 1.41 5.39
C LEU A 126 0.65 1.58 6.77
N ALA A 127 0.69 2.77 7.39
CA ALA A 127 -0.01 3.01 8.64
C ALA A 127 -1.52 3.02 8.37
N PRO A 128 -2.30 2.02 8.85
CA PRO A 128 -3.71 1.96 8.54
C PRO A 128 -4.43 3.18 9.10
N TYR A 129 -5.13 3.87 8.23
CA TYR A 129 -5.90 5.06 8.57
C TYR A 129 -6.76 4.91 9.85
N PRO A 130 -7.45 3.78 10.10
CA PRO A 130 -8.28 3.62 11.29
C PRO A 130 -7.53 3.78 12.61
N VAL A 131 -6.28 3.34 12.67
CA VAL A 131 -5.48 3.43 13.90
C VAL A 131 -4.95 4.84 14.10
N VAL A 132 -4.46 5.48 13.05
CA VAL A 132 -4.00 6.88 13.09
C VAL A 132 -5.16 7.79 13.50
N SER A 133 -6.32 7.63 12.86
CA SER A 133 -7.54 8.38 13.18
C SER A 133 -8.02 8.10 14.61
N GLY A 134 -7.96 6.83 15.06
CA GLY A 134 -8.29 6.46 16.43
C GLY A 134 -7.38 7.11 17.47
N LEU A 135 -6.07 7.13 17.23
CA LEU A 135 -5.11 7.81 18.12
C LEU A 135 -5.31 9.33 18.13
N MET A 136 -5.57 9.95 16.96
CA MET A 136 -5.87 11.37 16.87
C MET A 136 -7.14 11.73 17.65
N ASN A 137 -8.22 10.98 17.46
CA ASN A 137 -9.48 11.19 18.17
C ASN A 137 -9.37 10.89 19.65
N GLY A 138 -8.61 9.85 20.06
CA GLY A 138 -8.29 9.55 21.45
C GLY A 138 -7.54 10.70 22.11
N THR A 139 -6.51 11.23 21.44
CA THR A 139 -5.77 12.40 21.87
C THR A 139 -6.68 13.63 21.98
N ALA A 140 -7.53 13.89 20.99
CA ALA A 140 -8.49 14.97 21.00
C ALA A 140 -9.42 14.89 22.20
N LEU A 141 -9.98 13.73 22.47
CA LEU A 141 -10.91 13.51 23.57
C LEU A 141 -10.21 13.67 24.93
N LEU A 142 -8.99 13.15 25.08
CA LEU A 142 -8.19 13.35 26.30
C LEU A 142 -7.87 14.83 26.55
N ILE A 143 -7.53 15.59 25.50
CA ILE A 143 -7.35 17.05 25.58
C ILE A 143 -8.63 17.73 26.07
N LEU A 144 -9.77 17.37 25.49
CA LEU A 144 -11.06 17.97 25.90
C LEU A 144 -11.40 17.62 27.34
N LEU A 145 -11.22 16.34 27.73
CA LEU A 145 -11.48 15.88 29.10
C LEU A 145 -10.54 16.53 30.13
N SER A 146 -9.28 16.81 29.76
CA SER A 146 -8.32 17.46 30.67
C SER A 146 -8.73 18.87 31.06
N GLN A 147 -9.61 19.53 30.27
CA GLN A 147 -10.11 20.87 30.58
C GLN A 147 -11.40 20.84 31.42
N LEU A 148 -12.01 19.69 31.62
CA LEU A 148 -13.27 19.57 32.34
C LEU A 148 -13.18 20.05 33.78
N PRO A 149 -12.11 19.76 34.57
CA PRO A 149 -11.96 20.31 35.93
C PRO A 149 -11.95 21.85 35.97
N VAL A 150 -11.24 22.49 35.02
CA VAL A 150 -11.17 23.96 34.93
C VAL A 150 -12.55 24.54 34.62
N LEU A 151 -13.29 23.94 33.71
CA LEU A 151 -14.64 24.40 33.34
C LEU A 151 -15.67 24.21 34.46
N LEU A 152 -15.49 23.21 35.32
CA LEU A 152 -16.43 22.92 36.40
C LEU A 152 -16.09 23.63 37.70
N ALA A 153 -14.82 24.04 37.89
CA ALA A 153 -14.39 24.70 39.13
C ALA A 153 -14.97 26.10 39.30
N HIS A 154 -14.96 26.90 38.23
CA HIS A 154 -15.40 28.29 38.28
C HIS A 154 -16.25 28.64 37.06
N PRO A 155 -17.55 28.98 37.20
CA PRO A 155 -18.44 29.25 36.05
C PRO A 155 -18.02 30.45 35.21
N PHE A 156 -17.39 31.45 35.80
CA PHE A 156 -16.89 32.62 35.07
C PHE A 156 -15.61 32.30 34.31
N GLU A 157 -14.75 31.43 34.83
CA GLU A 157 -13.59 30.91 34.13
C GLU A 157 -14.02 30.07 32.90
N ALA A 158 -15.08 29.27 33.05
CA ALA A 158 -15.68 28.54 31.94
C ALA A 158 -16.22 29.47 30.84
N ALA A 159 -16.82 30.60 31.22
CA ALA A 159 -17.28 31.60 30.24
C ALA A 159 -16.11 32.20 29.44
N VAL A 160 -15.00 32.55 30.11
CA VAL A 160 -13.76 33.00 29.47
C VAL A 160 -13.23 31.94 28.49
N ALA A 161 -13.18 30.68 28.93
CA ALA A 161 -12.72 29.56 28.11
C ALA A 161 -13.59 29.35 26.84
N LEU A 162 -14.92 29.34 27.02
CA LEU A 162 -15.85 29.15 25.91
C LEU A 162 -15.80 30.29 24.89
N VAL A 163 -15.69 31.53 25.33
CA VAL A 163 -15.54 32.69 24.43
C VAL A 163 -14.22 32.60 23.67
N THR A 164 -13.12 32.31 24.37
CA THR A 164 -11.81 32.15 23.74
C THR A 164 -11.85 31.04 22.69
N ALA A 165 -12.42 29.87 23.02
CA ALA A 165 -12.59 28.76 22.10
C ALA A 165 -13.46 29.13 20.89
N ALA A 166 -14.59 29.78 21.11
CA ALA A 166 -15.51 30.21 20.05
C ALA A 166 -14.85 31.20 19.10
N VAL A 167 -14.11 32.16 19.61
CA VAL A 167 -13.35 33.11 18.75
C VAL A 167 -12.28 32.36 17.96
N MET A 168 -11.51 31.49 18.60
CA MET A 168 -10.46 30.69 17.89
C MET A 168 -11.05 29.84 16.79
N LEU A 169 -12.21 29.24 16.98
CA LEU A 169 -12.85 28.35 16.01
C LEU A 169 -13.50 29.11 14.84
N ARG A 170 -14.06 30.28 15.10
CA ARG A 170 -14.87 31.06 14.16
C ARG A 170 -14.16 32.23 13.51
N PHE A 171 -12.99 32.68 14.03
CA PHE A 171 -12.27 33.82 13.48
C PHE A 171 -11.86 33.60 12.03
N PRO A 172 -12.16 34.52 11.09
CA PRO A 172 -11.96 34.31 9.67
C PRO A 172 -10.48 34.25 9.30
N LEU A 173 -10.04 33.16 8.69
CA LEU A 173 -8.67 32.97 8.15
C LEU A 173 -8.28 33.98 7.07
N ARG A 174 -9.28 34.60 6.40
CA ARG A 174 -9.08 35.60 5.34
C ARG A 174 -8.33 36.86 5.82
N TRP A 175 -8.33 37.13 7.13
CA TRP A 175 -7.68 38.32 7.67
C TRP A 175 -6.18 38.18 7.86
N LYS A 176 -5.61 37.00 7.54
CA LYS A 176 -4.18 36.68 7.67
C LYS A 176 -3.59 36.91 9.07
N VAL A 177 -4.43 37.09 10.08
CA VAL A 177 -4.05 37.20 11.49
C VAL A 177 -4.17 35.81 12.09
N PRO A 178 -3.15 35.35 12.86
CA PRO A 178 -3.22 34.09 13.58
C PRO A 178 -4.41 34.07 14.54
N GLN A 179 -5.32 33.11 14.40
CA GLN A 179 -6.58 33.04 15.18
C GLN A 179 -6.37 33.00 16.68
N VAL A 180 -5.21 32.54 17.13
CA VAL A 180 -4.84 32.45 18.55
C VAL A 180 -4.77 33.85 19.20
N LEU A 181 -4.27 34.86 18.49
CA LEU A 181 -4.11 36.21 19.03
C LEU A 181 -5.45 36.87 19.33
N PRO A 182 -6.42 36.98 18.39
CA PRO A 182 -7.73 37.53 18.73
C PRO A 182 -8.50 36.67 19.73
N ALA A 183 -8.28 35.36 19.78
CA ALA A 183 -8.91 34.50 20.77
C ALA A 183 -8.43 34.82 22.20
N ILE A 184 -7.12 34.94 22.40
CA ILE A 184 -6.58 35.35 23.72
C ILE A 184 -7.04 36.75 24.09
N ALA A 185 -6.96 37.72 23.16
CA ALA A 185 -7.41 39.08 23.41
C ALA A 185 -8.89 39.13 23.83
N ALA A 186 -9.74 38.34 23.18
CA ALA A 186 -11.15 38.24 23.55
C ALA A 186 -11.33 37.62 24.96
N GLY A 187 -10.58 36.53 25.26
CA GLY A 187 -10.58 35.92 26.58
C GLY A 187 -10.14 36.86 27.66
N MET A 188 -9.05 37.61 27.45
CA MET A 188 -8.56 38.63 28.37
C MET A 188 -9.57 39.76 28.57
N ALA A 189 -10.22 40.25 27.51
CA ALA A 189 -11.24 41.27 27.59
C ALA A 189 -12.47 40.85 28.41
N VAL A 190 -12.95 39.61 28.17
CA VAL A 190 -14.05 39.03 28.96
C VAL A 190 -13.65 38.87 30.43
N ASN A 191 -12.45 38.37 30.68
CA ASN A 191 -11.92 38.22 32.03
C ASN A 191 -11.87 39.57 32.77
N ALA A 192 -11.33 40.60 32.10
CA ALA A 192 -11.25 41.96 32.69
C ALA A 192 -12.65 42.54 32.96
N ALA A 193 -13.62 42.34 32.07
CA ALA A 193 -14.99 42.80 32.26
C ALA A 193 -15.69 42.10 33.44
N LEU A 194 -15.52 40.77 33.56
CA LEU A 194 -16.07 39.98 34.68
C LEU A 194 -15.42 40.37 35.99
N HIS A 195 -14.09 40.54 36.00
CA HIS A 195 -13.37 40.97 37.22
C HIS A 195 -13.77 42.35 37.66
N ALA A 196 -13.95 43.32 36.72
CA ALA A 196 -14.48 44.64 37.03
C ALA A 196 -15.92 44.59 37.59
N GLY A 197 -16.71 43.58 37.25
CA GLY A 197 -18.02 43.28 37.82
C GLY A 197 -17.98 42.57 39.17
N GLY A 198 -16.80 42.32 39.75
CA GLY A 198 -16.63 41.64 41.04
C GLY A 198 -16.73 40.11 40.97
N ALA A 199 -16.70 39.52 39.78
CA ALA A 199 -16.73 38.08 39.63
C ALA A 199 -15.34 37.45 39.89
N ASP A 200 -15.34 36.30 40.55
CA ASP A 200 -14.13 35.46 40.64
C ASP A 200 -13.93 34.68 39.34
N THR A 201 -12.92 35.11 38.60
CA THR A 201 -12.59 34.55 37.28
C THR A 201 -11.50 33.48 37.32
N GLY A 202 -11.14 33.01 38.50
CA GLY A 202 -10.14 31.99 38.69
C GLY A 202 -8.69 32.50 38.62
N PRO A 203 -7.71 31.58 38.65
CA PRO A 203 -6.30 31.95 38.74
C PRO A 203 -5.76 32.47 37.40
N VAL A 204 -4.72 33.30 37.52
CA VAL A 204 -3.89 33.72 36.38
C VAL A 204 -2.63 32.84 36.28
N LEU A 205 -1.97 32.87 35.13
CA LEU A 205 -0.73 32.10 34.92
C LEU A 205 0.40 32.64 35.80
N THR A 206 1.31 31.75 36.15
CA THR A 206 2.59 32.14 36.77
C THR A 206 3.56 32.66 35.72
N ALA A 207 4.40 33.64 36.10
CA ALA A 207 5.45 34.14 35.25
C ALA A 207 6.42 33.00 34.89
N MET A 208 6.73 32.90 33.61
CA MET A 208 7.70 31.90 33.12
C MET A 208 9.11 32.51 33.09
N PRO A 209 10.15 31.80 33.57
CA PRO A 209 11.51 32.25 33.41
C PRO A 209 11.87 32.46 31.93
N SER A 210 12.67 33.50 31.65
CA SER A 210 13.10 33.74 30.27
C SER A 210 13.84 32.52 29.71
N PRO A 211 13.49 32.07 28.50
CA PRO A 211 14.18 30.97 27.84
C PRO A 211 15.68 31.22 27.61
N LEU A 212 16.11 32.48 27.56
CA LEU A 212 17.54 32.83 27.45
C LEU A 212 18.30 32.65 28.77
N ILE A 213 17.59 32.70 29.90
CA ILE A 213 18.19 32.44 31.22
C ILE A 213 18.16 30.94 31.53
N TYR A 214 17.32 30.17 30.82
CA TYR A 214 17.17 28.74 31.03
C TYR A 214 18.48 27.94 30.93
N PRO A 215 19.43 28.23 30.00
CA PRO A 215 20.70 27.49 29.96
C PRO A 215 21.47 27.57 31.27
N ALA A 216 21.49 28.71 31.96
CA ALA A 216 22.15 28.85 33.25
C ALA A 216 21.38 28.14 34.38
N MET A 217 20.05 28.20 34.36
CA MET A 217 19.21 27.46 35.31
C MET A 217 19.28 25.95 35.04
N ALA A 218 19.24 25.55 33.73
CA ALA A 218 19.36 24.16 33.28
C ALA A 218 20.72 23.56 33.60
N GLN A 219 21.79 24.34 33.54
CA GLN A 219 23.14 23.85 33.85
C GLN A 219 23.22 23.38 35.32
N ASN A 220 22.64 24.09 36.25
CA ASN A 220 22.56 23.70 37.65
C ASN A 220 21.58 22.53 37.87
N ALA A 221 20.41 22.59 37.27
CA ALA A 221 19.41 21.52 37.37
C ALA A 221 19.83 20.27 36.59
N PHE A 222 20.46 20.40 35.40
CA PHE A 222 20.98 19.27 34.60
C PHE A 222 22.14 18.58 35.32
N SER A 223 23.07 19.34 35.95
CA SER A 223 24.13 18.74 36.76
C SER A 223 23.56 18.02 37.98
N ALA A 224 22.54 18.58 38.63
CA ALA A 224 21.82 17.92 39.71
C ALA A 224 21.05 16.68 39.21
N ALA A 225 20.39 16.76 38.04
CA ALA A 225 19.74 15.61 37.39
C ALA A 225 20.72 14.52 37.02
N TRP A 226 21.89 14.89 36.53
CA TRP A 226 22.96 13.92 36.15
C TRP A 226 23.59 13.27 37.40
N SER A 227 23.68 14.00 38.49
CA SER A 227 24.12 13.49 39.79
C SER A 227 23.02 12.85 40.62
N HIS A 228 21.79 12.81 40.11
CA HIS A 228 20.67 12.20 40.80
C HIS A 228 20.95 10.71 41.06
N THR A 229 21.04 10.30 42.30
CA THR A 229 21.35 8.92 42.71
C THR A 229 20.12 8.11 43.13
N GLY A 230 18.94 8.77 43.11
CA GLY A 230 17.67 8.14 43.46
C GLY A 230 17.17 7.18 42.38
N PRO A 231 16.28 6.27 42.74
CA PRO A 231 15.66 5.35 41.75
C PRO A 231 14.74 6.14 40.83
N LEU A 232 15.08 6.13 39.53
CA LEU A 232 14.22 6.68 38.47
C LEU A 232 13.12 5.67 38.11
N PRO A 233 11.90 6.13 37.72
CA PRO A 233 10.80 5.24 37.27
C PRO A 233 11.04 4.75 35.86
N TRP A 234 12.03 3.84 35.68
CA TRP A 234 12.47 3.35 34.36
C TRP A 234 11.36 2.71 33.53
N HIS A 235 10.41 2.02 34.19
CA HIS A 235 9.26 1.44 33.49
C HIS A 235 8.44 2.52 32.79
N ASP A 236 8.14 3.61 33.50
CA ASP A 236 7.34 4.71 32.99
C ASP A 236 8.11 5.54 31.96
N ILE A 237 9.41 5.74 32.17
CA ILE A 237 10.30 6.40 31.19
C ILE A 237 10.33 5.64 29.88
N LEU A 238 10.50 4.31 29.92
CA LEU A 238 10.52 3.46 28.75
C LEU A 238 9.16 3.45 28.05
N ALA A 239 8.07 3.31 28.80
CA ALA A 239 6.70 3.32 28.25
C ALA A 239 6.35 4.65 27.58
N ALA A 240 6.66 5.77 28.23
CA ALA A 240 6.43 7.10 27.69
C ALA A 240 7.32 7.37 26.47
N GLY A 241 8.62 7.05 26.57
CA GLY A 241 9.59 7.26 25.47
C GLY A 241 9.24 6.44 24.23
N LEU A 242 8.87 5.16 24.40
CA LEU A 242 8.43 4.30 23.31
C LEU A 242 7.15 4.85 22.64
N THR A 243 6.17 5.25 23.47
CA THR A 243 4.90 5.80 22.98
C THR A 243 5.12 7.06 22.17
N ILE A 244 5.91 8.01 22.70
CA ILE A 244 6.21 9.27 22.01
C ILE A 244 7.03 9.00 20.74
N ALA A 245 7.94 8.01 20.76
CA ALA A 245 8.68 7.61 19.55
C ALA A 245 7.75 7.17 18.42
N LEU A 246 6.80 6.28 18.73
CA LEU A 246 5.84 5.77 17.75
C LEU A 246 4.91 6.85 17.23
N LEU A 247 4.31 7.64 18.14
CA LEU A 247 3.46 8.77 17.77
C LEU A 247 4.22 9.80 16.95
N GLY A 248 5.45 10.13 17.35
CA GLY A 248 6.30 11.09 16.65
C GLY A 248 6.70 10.63 15.25
N VAL A 249 6.94 9.33 15.03
CA VAL A 249 7.16 8.78 13.69
C VAL A 249 5.91 8.92 12.82
N LEU A 250 4.72 8.56 13.35
CA LEU A 250 3.46 8.66 12.62
C LEU A 250 3.12 10.12 12.27
N GLU A 251 3.23 11.05 13.22
CA GLU A 251 3.01 12.48 12.98
C GLU A 251 3.97 13.04 11.93
N THR A 252 5.24 12.67 12.02
CA THR A 252 6.28 13.14 11.08
C THR A 252 6.06 12.59 9.67
N LEU A 253 5.74 11.30 9.54
CA LEU A 253 5.43 10.69 8.24
C LEU A 253 4.17 11.30 7.60
N GLY A 254 3.13 11.55 8.40
CA GLY A 254 1.93 12.25 7.94
C GLY A 254 2.23 13.67 7.43
N THR A 255 3.12 14.38 8.13
CA THR A 255 3.58 15.71 7.70
C THR A 255 4.40 15.67 6.41
N ILE A 256 5.32 14.69 6.29
CA ILE A 256 6.13 14.48 5.08
C ILE A 256 5.21 14.22 3.89
N SER A 257 4.20 13.35 4.04
CA SER A 257 3.21 13.09 2.99
C SER A 257 2.48 14.37 2.58
N ALA A 258 1.93 15.10 3.55
CA ALA A 258 1.21 16.35 3.27
C ALA A 258 2.07 17.43 2.62
N LEU A 259 3.36 17.53 2.97
CA LEU A 259 4.31 18.44 2.32
C LEU A 259 4.66 17.99 0.90
N THR A 260 4.80 16.68 0.67
CA THR A 260 5.02 16.10 -0.66
C THR A 260 3.84 16.40 -1.58
N ASP A 261 2.61 16.19 -1.11
CA ASP A 261 1.37 16.49 -1.84
C ASP A 261 1.25 18.00 -2.17
N ALA A 262 1.81 18.84 -1.32
CA ALA A 262 1.89 20.30 -1.54
C ALA A 262 3.07 20.73 -2.45
N GLY A 263 3.83 19.78 -3.01
CA GLY A 263 4.95 20.05 -3.91
C GLY A 263 6.25 20.50 -3.23
N ILE A 264 6.37 20.33 -1.92
CA ILE A 264 7.60 20.60 -1.17
C ILE A 264 8.54 19.40 -1.24
N ALA A 265 9.82 19.63 -1.51
CA ALA A 265 10.82 18.57 -1.56
C ALA A 265 11.03 17.94 -0.19
N THR A 266 10.75 16.64 -0.06
CA THR A 266 10.91 15.84 1.15
C THR A 266 11.73 14.59 0.88
N GLU A 267 12.29 14.00 1.94
CA GLU A 267 12.96 12.70 1.91
C GLU A 267 12.67 12.01 3.26
N ALA A 268 11.76 11.06 3.26
CA ALA A 268 11.24 10.45 4.50
C ALA A 268 12.35 9.95 5.44
N ARG A 269 13.37 9.27 4.89
CA ARG A 269 14.49 8.74 5.70
C ARG A 269 15.32 9.85 6.35
N ARG A 270 15.62 10.90 5.59
CA ARG A 270 16.44 12.03 6.07
C ARG A 270 15.66 12.91 7.05
N ASP A 271 14.40 13.16 6.75
CA ASP A 271 13.53 14.01 7.55
C ASP A 271 13.20 13.35 8.90
N LEU A 272 12.85 12.05 8.92
CA LEU A 272 12.69 11.28 10.16
C LEU A 272 13.98 11.23 10.99
N ARG A 273 15.13 11.01 10.33
CA ARG A 273 16.43 11.01 11.00
C ARG A 273 16.70 12.34 11.69
N SER A 274 16.34 13.46 11.06
CA SER A 274 16.53 14.79 11.63
C SER A 274 15.71 14.99 12.92
N VAL A 275 14.46 14.48 12.98
CA VAL A 275 13.63 14.51 14.17
C VAL A 275 14.20 13.63 15.29
N ALA A 276 14.65 12.43 14.96
CA ALA A 276 15.29 11.55 15.94
C ALA A 276 16.56 12.16 16.55
N ILE A 277 17.41 12.79 15.72
CA ILE A 277 18.60 13.51 16.20
C ILE A 277 18.19 14.72 17.04
N ALA A 278 17.12 15.44 16.66
CA ALA A 278 16.60 16.55 17.47
C ALA A 278 16.17 16.07 18.87
N ASN A 279 15.52 14.90 18.98
CA ASN A 279 15.15 14.33 20.28
C ASN A 279 16.37 13.97 21.13
N LEU A 280 17.42 13.42 20.56
CA LEU A 280 18.67 13.16 21.28
C LEU A 280 19.35 14.46 21.72
N ALA A 281 19.34 15.50 20.87
CA ALA A 281 19.86 16.82 21.22
C ALA A 281 19.03 17.49 22.34
N VAL A 282 17.69 17.36 22.28
CA VAL A 282 16.79 17.84 23.34
C VAL A 282 17.07 17.13 24.66
N ALA A 283 17.26 15.80 24.63
CA ALA A 283 17.65 15.04 25.82
C ALA A 283 18.98 15.58 26.42
N ALA A 284 20.01 15.76 25.57
CA ALA A 284 21.34 16.16 26.02
C ALA A 284 21.42 17.60 26.54
N VAL A 285 20.63 18.53 25.99
CA VAL A 285 20.79 19.98 26.22
C VAL A 285 19.67 20.55 27.08
N ALA A 286 18.46 20.06 26.95
CA ALA A 286 17.29 20.74 27.50
C ALA A 286 16.55 19.98 28.63
N GLY A 287 16.74 18.66 28.75
CA GLY A 287 15.93 17.87 29.69
C GLY A 287 14.43 18.14 29.54
N ALA A 288 13.97 18.19 28.33
CA ALA A 288 12.68 18.71 27.92
C ALA A 288 11.84 17.64 27.23
N PRO A 289 10.52 17.84 27.05
CA PRO A 289 9.68 16.87 26.33
C PRO A 289 10.18 16.63 24.92
N PRO A 290 10.09 15.37 24.45
CA PRO A 290 10.46 15.02 23.08
C PRO A 290 9.65 15.79 22.04
N VAL A 291 10.28 16.06 20.90
CA VAL A 291 9.67 16.75 19.77
C VAL A 291 9.20 15.77 18.69
N SER A 292 8.15 16.15 18.00
CA SER A 292 7.68 15.50 16.76
C SER A 292 7.37 16.59 15.73
N ALA A 293 7.16 16.20 14.47
CA ALA A 293 6.79 17.17 13.42
C ALA A 293 5.30 17.03 13.06
N PRO A 294 4.37 17.62 13.81
CA PRO A 294 2.95 17.58 13.50
C PRO A 294 2.65 18.45 12.26
N ALA A 295 1.72 17.98 11.42
CA ALA A 295 1.33 18.66 10.19
C ALA A 295 0.87 20.10 10.41
N THR A 296 0.23 20.38 11.54
CA THR A 296 -0.27 21.72 11.90
C THR A 296 0.83 22.78 11.91
N SER A 297 2.03 22.45 12.34
CA SER A 297 3.18 23.38 12.40
C SER A 297 3.72 23.69 11.02
N SER A 298 4.09 22.66 10.25
CA SER A 298 4.70 22.78 8.92
C SER A 298 3.71 23.29 7.87
N ILE A 299 2.50 22.73 7.84
CA ILE A 299 1.43 23.20 6.93
C ILE A 299 0.93 24.60 7.35
N GLY A 300 0.93 24.92 8.65
CA GLY A 300 0.65 26.26 9.13
C GLY A 300 1.61 27.30 8.55
N LEU A 301 2.92 27.00 8.54
CA LEU A 301 3.94 27.86 7.93
C LEU A 301 3.73 27.99 6.39
N LEU A 302 3.44 26.88 5.72
CA LEU A 302 3.17 26.86 4.27
C LEU A 302 1.94 27.69 3.90
N ARG A 303 0.84 27.61 4.67
CA ARG A 303 -0.38 28.40 4.44
C ARG A 303 -0.17 29.91 4.60
N MET A 304 0.82 30.32 5.37
CA MET A 304 1.23 31.72 5.52
C MET A 304 2.18 32.16 4.39
N GLY A 305 2.53 31.27 3.48
CA GLY A 305 3.39 31.56 2.33
C GLY A 305 4.87 31.26 2.55
N GLY A 306 5.25 30.62 3.68
CA GLY A 306 6.61 30.18 3.94
C GLY A 306 6.95 28.90 3.19
N THR A 307 7.94 28.94 2.32
CA THR A 307 8.37 27.80 1.49
C THR A 307 9.84 27.46 1.64
N GLY A 308 10.63 28.38 2.20
CA GLY A 308 12.08 28.26 2.33
C GLY A 308 12.57 28.13 3.76
N ARG A 309 13.83 27.75 3.92
CA ARG A 309 14.51 27.68 5.24
C ARG A 309 14.50 29.02 5.97
N LEU A 310 14.43 30.14 5.23
CA LEU A 310 14.35 31.49 5.84
C LEU A 310 13.09 31.65 6.68
N ALA A 311 11.95 31.05 6.27
CA ALA A 311 10.73 31.08 7.03
C ALA A 311 10.87 30.29 8.36
N ALA A 312 11.53 29.14 8.34
CA ALA A 312 11.80 28.34 9.54
C ALA A 312 12.73 29.06 10.52
N ILE A 313 13.77 29.74 9.99
CA ILE A 313 14.72 30.53 10.81
C ILE A 313 14.03 31.78 11.38
N ALA A 314 13.25 32.50 10.60
CA ALA A 314 12.50 33.68 11.08
C ALA A 314 11.50 33.28 12.20
N ARG A 315 10.83 32.13 12.04
CA ARG A 315 10.00 31.56 13.08
C ARG A 315 10.78 31.26 14.36
N LEU A 316 11.95 30.62 14.24
CA LEU A 316 12.81 30.31 15.39
C LEU A 316 13.23 31.58 16.16
N ILE A 317 13.67 32.61 15.44
CA ILE A 317 14.04 33.90 16.04
C ILE A 317 12.84 34.53 16.72
N THR A 318 11.66 34.52 16.10
CA THR A 318 10.42 35.07 16.68
C THR A 318 10.05 34.34 17.97
N LEU A 319 10.18 33.00 18.01
CA LEU A 319 9.93 32.23 19.20
C LEU A 319 10.95 32.52 20.31
N ALA A 320 12.23 32.63 19.97
CA ALA A 320 13.27 32.98 20.95
C ALA A 320 13.02 34.35 21.60
N LEU A 321 12.79 35.37 20.75
CA LEU A 321 12.47 36.74 21.23
C LEU A 321 11.14 36.77 21.98
N GLY A 322 10.09 36.18 21.43
CA GLY A 322 8.77 36.14 22.01
C GLY A 322 8.75 35.48 23.40
N GLY A 323 9.39 34.29 23.51
CA GLY A 323 9.53 33.59 24.76
C GLY A 323 10.26 34.41 25.83
N THR A 324 11.29 35.17 25.40
CA THR A 324 12.08 36.01 26.28
C THR A 324 11.30 37.20 26.82
N PHE A 325 10.61 37.93 25.94
CA PHE A 325 9.92 39.15 26.33
C PHE A 325 8.50 38.93 26.83
N LEU A 326 7.76 37.98 26.29
CA LEU A 326 6.37 37.72 26.67
C LEU A 326 6.23 36.84 27.91
N GLY A 327 7.25 36.08 28.31
CA GLY A 327 7.19 35.21 29.48
C GLY A 327 6.85 36.00 30.79
N ALA A 328 7.36 37.23 30.90
CA ALA A 328 7.04 38.13 32.03
C ALA A 328 5.59 38.63 32.04
N TYR A 329 4.90 38.63 30.92
CA TYR A 329 3.51 39.08 30.78
C TYR A 329 2.48 37.94 30.85
N LEU A 330 2.91 36.71 31.03
CA LEU A 330 2.01 35.55 31.18
C LEU A 330 1.01 35.73 32.36
N PRO A 331 1.37 36.36 33.49
CA PRO A 331 0.40 36.64 34.57
C PRO A 331 -0.80 37.49 34.16
N LEU A 332 -0.75 38.17 33.03
CA LEU A 332 -1.91 38.88 32.48
C LEU A 332 -2.91 37.96 31.78
N VAL A 333 -2.52 36.72 31.46
CA VAL A 333 -3.36 35.77 30.76
C VAL A 333 -4.12 34.91 31.77
N PRO A 334 -5.47 34.97 31.79
CA PRO A 334 -6.26 34.11 32.66
C PRO A 334 -6.17 32.65 32.25
N GLN A 335 -6.18 31.75 33.23
CA GLN A 335 -6.12 30.32 32.99
C GLN A 335 -7.28 29.84 32.10
N GLY A 336 -8.47 30.42 32.25
CA GLY A 336 -9.62 30.16 31.40
C GLY A 336 -9.38 30.46 29.92
N ALA A 337 -8.60 31.52 29.59
CA ALA A 337 -8.26 31.77 28.19
C ALA A 337 -7.37 30.65 27.59
N LEU A 338 -6.40 30.11 28.35
CA LEU A 338 -5.64 28.95 27.94
C LEU A 338 -6.51 27.70 27.78
N ALA A 339 -7.38 27.43 28.74
CA ALA A 339 -8.32 26.33 28.66
C ALA A 339 -9.18 26.43 27.41
N GLY A 340 -9.62 27.63 27.01
CA GLY A 340 -10.32 27.88 25.76
C GLY A 340 -9.51 27.56 24.53
N LEU A 341 -8.22 27.90 24.51
CA LEU A 341 -7.32 27.51 23.42
C LEU A 341 -7.17 25.98 23.32
N VAL A 342 -6.99 25.33 24.49
CA VAL A 342 -6.87 23.85 24.54
C VAL A 342 -8.12 23.18 24.00
N LEU A 343 -9.30 23.66 24.41
CA LEU A 343 -10.60 23.18 23.88
C LEU A 343 -10.68 23.33 22.35
N ALA A 344 -10.32 24.50 21.83
CA ALA A 344 -10.36 24.74 20.41
C ALA A 344 -9.38 23.84 19.64
N ILE A 345 -8.20 23.54 20.20
CA ILE A 345 -7.22 22.58 19.63
C ILE A 345 -7.82 21.17 19.65
N GLY A 346 -8.39 20.74 20.78
CA GLY A 346 -9.04 19.44 20.92
C GLY A 346 -10.14 19.25 19.87
N VAL A 347 -11.03 20.24 19.72
CA VAL A 347 -12.10 20.20 18.69
C VAL A 347 -11.53 20.10 17.27
N ARG A 348 -10.47 20.83 16.95
CA ARG A 348 -9.84 20.77 15.61
C ARG A 348 -9.08 19.49 15.33
N LEU A 349 -8.67 18.78 16.36
CA LEU A 349 -7.97 17.51 16.22
C LEU A 349 -8.93 16.35 15.94
N VAL A 350 -10.24 16.51 16.21
CA VAL A 350 -11.24 15.49 15.96
C VAL A 350 -11.35 15.20 14.47
N ASP A 351 -11.11 13.96 14.10
CA ASP A 351 -11.35 13.42 12.79
C ASP A 351 -12.77 12.83 12.71
N PRO A 352 -13.67 13.43 11.91
CA PRO A 352 -15.06 12.95 11.82
C PRO A 352 -15.24 11.73 10.93
N GLU A 353 -14.21 11.31 10.17
CA GLU A 353 -14.34 10.23 9.16
C GLU A 353 -14.76 8.88 9.75
N PRO A 354 -14.28 8.39 10.90
CA PRO A 354 -14.77 7.12 11.46
C PRO A 354 -16.27 7.09 11.68
N VAL A 355 -16.83 8.20 12.18
CA VAL A 355 -18.28 8.32 12.38
C VAL A 355 -19.03 8.40 11.06
N ARG A 356 -18.49 9.12 10.08
CA ARG A 356 -19.05 9.18 8.71
C ARG A 356 -19.01 7.82 8.01
N LEU A 357 -17.93 7.05 8.19
CA LEU A 357 -17.78 5.70 7.65
C LEU A 357 -18.82 4.74 8.23
N LEU A 358 -19.04 4.77 9.56
CA LEU A 358 -20.10 4.00 10.20
C LEU A 358 -21.49 4.35 9.63
N TRP A 359 -21.76 5.63 9.47
CA TRP A 359 -23.03 6.11 8.94
C TRP A 359 -23.23 5.68 7.48
N ARG A 360 -22.15 5.75 6.64
CA ARG A 360 -22.18 5.23 5.26
C ARG A 360 -22.41 3.71 5.22
N ALA A 361 -21.72 2.95 6.07
CA ALA A 361 -21.88 1.50 6.17
C ALA A 361 -23.30 1.10 6.62
N ALA A 362 -23.94 1.91 7.47
CA ALA A 362 -25.31 1.68 7.92
C ALA A 362 -26.36 1.95 6.82
N ARG A 363 -26.11 2.95 5.94
CA ARG A 363 -27.09 3.39 4.92
C ARG A 363 -26.96 2.69 3.57
N ASN A 364 -25.74 2.31 3.18
CA ASN A 364 -25.48 1.69 1.88
C ASN A 364 -24.99 0.24 2.04
N PRO A 365 -25.85 -0.77 1.87
CA PRO A 365 -25.45 -2.17 1.89
C PRO A 365 -24.73 -2.52 0.58
N GLY A 366 -23.41 -2.24 0.52
CA GLY A 366 -22.53 -2.65 -0.58
C GLY A 366 -21.63 -3.83 -0.18
N PRO A 367 -20.92 -4.44 -1.13
CA PRO A 367 -20.01 -5.57 -0.88
C PRO A 367 -18.91 -5.27 0.14
N ASN A 368 -18.45 -4.01 0.22
CA ASN A 368 -17.38 -3.58 1.12
C ASN A 368 -17.89 -3.08 2.50
N ARG A 369 -19.17 -3.31 2.82
CA ARG A 369 -19.78 -2.80 4.08
C ARG A 369 -19.06 -3.28 5.32
N LEU A 370 -18.67 -4.56 5.37
CA LEU A 370 -17.97 -5.15 6.52
C LEU A 370 -16.57 -4.56 6.72
N GLU A 371 -15.87 -4.30 5.65
CA GLU A 371 -14.53 -3.69 5.68
C GLU A 371 -14.60 -2.24 6.17
N ILE A 372 -15.54 -1.46 5.64
CA ILE A 372 -15.78 -0.06 6.04
C ILE A 372 -16.18 0.01 7.52
N ALA A 373 -17.11 -0.85 7.94
CA ALA A 373 -17.54 -0.92 9.34
C ALA A 373 -16.39 -1.37 10.25
N GLY A 374 -15.63 -2.37 9.86
CA GLY A 374 -14.46 -2.87 10.59
C GLY A 374 -13.41 -1.79 10.82
N SER A 375 -13.11 -1.00 9.79
CA SER A 375 -12.18 0.14 9.88
C SER A 375 -12.66 1.19 10.88
N ALA A 376 -13.93 1.56 10.83
CA ALA A 376 -14.51 2.53 11.76
C ALA A 376 -14.56 2.01 13.20
N VAL A 377 -14.93 0.74 13.40
CA VAL A 377 -14.94 0.09 14.72
C VAL A 377 -13.53 0.01 15.30
N THR A 378 -12.54 -0.34 14.50
CA THR A 378 -11.13 -0.34 14.94
C THR A 378 -10.72 1.05 15.46
N SER A 379 -11.05 2.11 14.72
CA SER A 379 -10.77 3.49 15.17
C SER A 379 -11.43 3.80 16.51
N LEU A 380 -12.70 3.44 16.71
CA LEU A 380 -13.42 3.66 17.96
C LEU A 380 -12.86 2.84 19.13
N ILE A 381 -12.43 1.60 18.88
CA ILE A 381 -11.76 0.78 19.89
C ILE A 381 -10.47 1.48 20.36
N VAL A 382 -9.66 1.98 19.43
CA VAL A 382 -8.43 2.71 19.76
C VAL A 382 -8.73 3.97 20.57
N VAL A 383 -9.79 4.72 20.21
CA VAL A 383 -10.27 5.88 21.02
C VAL A 383 -10.64 5.46 22.43
N ALA A 384 -11.46 4.43 22.57
CA ALA A 384 -11.90 3.93 23.87
C ALA A 384 -10.72 3.50 24.75
N VAL A 385 -9.77 2.76 24.17
CA VAL A 385 -8.55 2.34 24.89
C VAL A 385 -7.69 3.54 25.28
N ALA A 386 -7.55 4.54 24.40
CA ALA A 386 -6.80 5.76 24.71
C ALA A 386 -7.37 6.49 25.93
N VAL A 387 -8.69 6.55 26.04
CA VAL A 387 -9.37 7.22 27.15
C VAL A 387 -9.34 6.39 28.44
N LEU A 388 -9.56 5.07 28.35
CA LEU A 388 -9.72 4.20 29.51
C LEU A 388 -8.38 3.70 30.08
N ALA A 389 -7.41 3.42 29.21
CA ALA A 389 -6.12 2.82 29.58
C ALA A 389 -4.90 3.68 29.23
N GLY A 390 -5.13 4.84 28.62
CA GLY A 390 -4.10 5.80 28.23
C GLY A 390 -3.50 5.56 26.83
N LEU A 391 -2.83 6.58 26.31
CA LEU A 391 -2.23 6.57 24.96
C LEU A 391 -1.18 5.47 24.76
N PRO A 392 -0.31 5.10 25.71
CA PRO A 392 0.64 4.01 25.53
C PRO A 392 -0.02 2.68 25.18
N VAL A 393 -1.08 2.32 25.91
CA VAL A 393 -1.84 1.08 25.68
C VAL A 393 -2.60 1.16 24.35
N ALA A 394 -3.17 2.33 24.02
CA ALA A 394 -3.88 2.53 22.75
C ALA A 394 -2.96 2.36 21.54
N VAL A 395 -1.71 2.82 21.60
CA VAL A 395 -0.70 2.61 20.54
C VAL A 395 -0.42 1.12 20.37
N GLY A 396 -0.24 0.38 21.47
CA GLY A 396 -0.03 -1.07 21.43
C GLY A 396 -1.22 -1.82 20.81
N VAL A 397 -2.44 -1.52 21.29
CA VAL A 397 -3.68 -2.11 20.74
C VAL A 397 -3.88 -1.70 19.28
N GLY A 398 -3.58 -0.46 18.91
CA GLY A 398 -3.60 0.00 17.53
C GLY A 398 -2.63 -0.76 16.64
N ALA A 399 -1.40 -0.99 17.08
CA ALA A 399 -0.41 -1.77 16.34
C ALA A 399 -0.87 -3.23 16.12
N ILE A 400 -1.44 -3.86 17.16
CA ILE A 400 -2.01 -5.21 17.05
C ILE A 400 -3.20 -5.21 16.09
N ALA A 401 -4.11 -4.24 16.20
CA ALA A 401 -5.26 -4.12 15.30
C ALA A 401 -4.83 -3.89 13.84
N CYS A 402 -3.77 -3.09 13.60
CA CYS A 402 -3.14 -2.95 12.29
C CYS A 402 -2.68 -4.29 11.74
N LEU A 403 -1.95 -5.05 12.53
CA LEU A 403 -1.40 -6.34 12.11
C LEU A 403 -2.52 -7.33 11.79
N LEU A 404 -3.55 -7.39 12.64
CA LEU A 404 -4.73 -8.24 12.43
C LEU A 404 -5.51 -7.83 11.18
N MET A 405 -5.71 -6.53 10.97
CA MET A 405 -6.42 -6.03 9.79
C MET A 405 -5.63 -6.27 8.51
N PHE A 406 -4.31 -6.05 8.53
CA PHE A 406 -3.43 -6.37 7.41
C PHE A 406 -3.47 -7.86 7.08
N THR A 407 -3.36 -8.74 8.10
CA THR A 407 -3.48 -10.20 7.89
C THR A 407 -4.85 -10.60 7.39
N ALA A 408 -5.93 -9.99 7.87
CA ALA A 408 -7.29 -10.27 7.39
C ALA A 408 -7.50 -9.85 5.93
N VAL A 409 -7.01 -8.68 5.54
CA VAL A 409 -7.06 -8.21 4.14
C VAL A 409 -6.19 -9.10 3.23
N MET A 410 -5.00 -9.47 3.70
CA MET A 410 -4.12 -10.37 2.96
C MET A 410 -4.66 -11.81 2.91
N ALA A 411 -5.44 -12.24 3.89
CA ALA A 411 -6.08 -13.57 3.95
C ALA A 411 -7.26 -13.73 2.97
N GLY A 412 -7.60 -12.69 2.22
CA GLY A 412 -8.56 -12.79 1.11
C GLY A 412 -8.14 -13.87 0.13
N SER A 413 -9.12 -14.50 -0.55
CA SER A 413 -8.86 -15.61 -1.48
C SER A 413 -7.86 -15.21 -2.57
N ALA A 414 -6.84 -16.03 -2.79
CA ALA A 414 -5.95 -15.88 -3.93
C ALA A 414 -6.65 -16.20 -5.27
N VAL A 415 -7.82 -16.84 -5.21
CA VAL A 415 -8.61 -17.19 -6.40
C VAL A 415 -9.27 -15.94 -6.95
N ARG A 416 -8.87 -15.57 -8.17
CA ARG A 416 -9.41 -14.42 -8.89
C ARG A 416 -10.64 -14.79 -9.71
N ARG A 417 -10.49 -15.86 -10.51
CA ARG A 417 -11.53 -16.32 -11.45
C ARG A 417 -11.46 -17.83 -11.62
N VAL A 418 -12.60 -18.39 -11.98
CA VAL A 418 -12.72 -19.79 -12.45
C VAL A 418 -13.50 -19.76 -13.74
N TYR A 419 -12.97 -20.35 -14.77
CA TYR A 419 -13.65 -20.45 -16.05
C TYR A 419 -13.56 -21.89 -16.59
N ASP A 420 -14.53 -22.27 -17.43
CA ASP A 420 -14.57 -23.60 -18.04
C ASP A 420 -13.52 -23.75 -19.16
N GLY A 421 -13.24 -24.98 -19.57
CA GLY A 421 -12.21 -25.29 -20.56
C GLY A 421 -12.46 -24.66 -21.93
N ALA A 422 -13.73 -24.38 -22.30
CA ALA A 422 -14.03 -23.69 -23.56
C ALA A 422 -13.60 -22.22 -23.54
N ALA A 423 -13.41 -21.69 -22.35
CA ALA A 423 -12.96 -20.32 -22.13
C ALA A 423 -11.44 -20.16 -22.15
N ALA A 424 -10.68 -21.22 -21.95
CA ALA A 424 -9.21 -21.24 -21.99
C ALA A 424 -8.75 -22.21 -23.08
N LEU A 425 -8.87 -21.81 -24.32
CA LEU A 425 -8.37 -22.64 -25.43
C LEU A 425 -6.85 -22.52 -25.48
N SER A 426 -6.22 -23.69 -25.69
CA SER A 426 -4.78 -23.76 -25.95
C SER A 426 -4.45 -23.07 -27.27
N ARG A 427 -3.18 -22.73 -27.49
CA ARG A 427 -2.67 -22.31 -28.82
C ARG A 427 -2.55 -23.47 -29.82
N VAL A 428 -3.10 -24.63 -29.49
CA VAL A 428 -3.11 -25.82 -30.32
C VAL A 428 -4.22 -25.70 -31.34
N ARG A 429 -3.87 -25.77 -32.62
CA ARG A 429 -4.84 -25.92 -33.71
C ARG A 429 -5.26 -27.37 -33.80
N ARG A 430 -6.47 -27.65 -33.34
CA ARG A 430 -7.11 -28.98 -33.37
C ARG A 430 -7.92 -29.19 -34.64
N SER A 431 -8.12 -30.43 -35.02
CA SER A 431 -9.06 -30.79 -36.10
C SER A 431 -10.49 -30.39 -35.76
N THR A 432 -11.35 -30.28 -36.75
CA THR A 432 -12.79 -29.97 -36.54
C THR A 432 -13.48 -31.00 -35.64
N ALA A 433 -13.11 -32.27 -35.74
CA ALA A 433 -13.65 -33.35 -34.93
C ALA A 433 -13.21 -33.23 -33.45
N GLU A 434 -11.92 -32.99 -33.21
CA GLU A 434 -11.38 -32.75 -31.87
C GLU A 434 -12.03 -31.52 -31.21
N THR A 435 -12.12 -30.41 -31.97
CA THR A 435 -12.74 -29.19 -31.50
C THR A 435 -14.23 -29.39 -31.11
N ALA A 436 -14.96 -30.15 -31.91
CA ALA A 436 -16.36 -30.48 -31.61
C ALA A 436 -16.51 -31.26 -30.28
N VAL A 437 -15.59 -32.20 -30.01
CA VAL A 437 -15.56 -32.95 -28.74
C VAL A 437 -15.19 -32.07 -27.59
N LEU A 438 -14.16 -31.22 -27.70
CA LEU A 438 -13.76 -30.29 -26.65
C LEU A 438 -14.87 -29.30 -26.31
N LEU A 439 -15.63 -28.80 -27.27
CA LEU A 439 -16.79 -27.93 -27.05
C LEU A 439 -17.94 -28.68 -26.38
N ARG A 440 -18.16 -29.95 -26.70
CA ARG A 440 -19.16 -30.78 -26.03
C ARG A 440 -18.76 -31.07 -24.58
N GLU A 441 -17.50 -31.40 -24.35
CA GLU A 441 -16.92 -31.75 -23.05
C GLU A 441 -16.36 -30.51 -22.30
N ARG A 442 -16.80 -29.30 -22.65
CA ARG A 442 -16.26 -28.03 -22.10
C ARG A 442 -16.21 -27.96 -20.59
N ARG A 443 -17.11 -28.67 -19.89
CA ARG A 443 -17.17 -28.71 -18.41
C ARG A 443 -16.16 -29.68 -17.80
N SER A 444 -15.54 -30.54 -18.60
CA SER A 444 -14.53 -31.50 -18.15
C SER A 444 -13.22 -30.86 -17.82
N ALA A 445 -12.93 -29.65 -18.31
CA ALA A 445 -11.79 -28.84 -17.93
C ALA A 445 -12.23 -27.55 -17.25
N ALA A 446 -11.41 -27.09 -16.29
CA ALA A 446 -11.55 -25.76 -15.69
C ALA A 446 -10.18 -25.10 -15.55
N VAL A 447 -10.13 -23.78 -15.64
CA VAL A 447 -8.94 -22.99 -15.34
C VAL A 447 -9.22 -22.16 -14.11
N LEU A 448 -8.34 -22.28 -13.12
CA LEU A 448 -8.39 -21.57 -11.85
C LEU A 448 -7.29 -20.51 -11.82
N GLU A 449 -7.65 -19.25 -12.05
CA GLU A 449 -6.70 -18.12 -12.02
C GLU A 449 -6.44 -17.69 -10.59
N LEU A 450 -5.15 -17.73 -10.18
CA LEU A 450 -4.69 -17.16 -8.93
C LEU A 450 -4.00 -15.81 -9.18
N ALA A 451 -4.19 -14.85 -8.26
CA ALA A 451 -3.59 -13.53 -8.39
C ALA A 451 -3.08 -12.99 -7.05
N GLY A 452 -2.07 -12.10 -7.13
CA GLY A 452 -1.46 -11.46 -5.97
C GLY A 452 -0.44 -12.35 -5.27
N PRO A 453 -0.09 -12.05 -4.00
CA PRO A 453 0.86 -12.85 -3.23
C PRO A 453 0.19 -14.14 -2.74
N LEU A 454 0.90 -15.29 -2.82
CA LEU A 454 0.46 -16.58 -2.27
C LEU A 454 1.14 -16.85 -0.94
N PHE A 455 0.35 -17.02 0.11
CA PHE A 455 0.81 -17.42 1.45
C PHE A 455 -0.21 -18.35 2.11
N PHE A 456 0.16 -18.93 3.25
CA PHE A 456 -0.64 -20.00 3.89
C PHE A 456 -2.11 -19.63 4.11
N GLY A 457 -2.42 -18.35 4.38
CA GLY A 457 -3.78 -17.88 4.70
C GLY A 457 -4.71 -17.84 3.49
N ASN A 458 -4.23 -17.40 2.31
CA ASN A 458 -5.06 -17.17 1.14
C ASN A 458 -5.12 -18.34 0.15
N VAL A 459 -4.28 -19.37 0.32
CA VAL A 459 -4.32 -20.62 -0.46
C VAL A 459 -5.43 -21.57 0.03
N SER A 460 -5.88 -21.44 1.29
CA SER A 460 -6.89 -22.32 1.86
C SER A 460 -8.18 -22.45 1.05
N PRO A 461 -8.74 -21.38 0.46
CA PRO A 461 -9.94 -21.44 -0.38
C PRO A 461 -9.79 -22.25 -1.68
N VAL A 462 -8.55 -22.43 -2.18
CA VAL A 462 -8.27 -23.17 -3.43
C VAL A 462 -8.85 -24.59 -3.38
N SER A 463 -8.73 -25.27 -2.25
CA SER A 463 -9.29 -26.63 -2.07
C SER A 463 -10.82 -26.64 -2.24
N GLY A 464 -11.52 -25.66 -1.69
CA GLY A 464 -12.97 -25.52 -1.84
C GLY A 464 -13.38 -25.31 -3.30
N VAL A 465 -12.62 -24.47 -4.02
CA VAL A 465 -12.86 -24.19 -5.44
C VAL A 465 -12.58 -25.42 -6.31
N LEU A 466 -11.52 -26.18 -6.03
CA LEU A 466 -11.26 -27.44 -6.73
C LEU A 466 -12.37 -28.47 -6.49
N ASN A 467 -12.90 -28.57 -5.28
CA ASN A 467 -14.05 -29.42 -4.98
C ASN A 467 -15.30 -28.97 -5.75
N GLN A 468 -15.55 -27.66 -5.85
CA GLN A 468 -16.67 -27.10 -6.60
C GLN A 468 -16.52 -27.36 -8.10
N ALA A 469 -15.32 -27.17 -8.67
CA ALA A 469 -15.03 -27.48 -10.07
C ALA A 469 -15.31 -28.96 -10.36
N ARG A 470 -14.84 -29.87 -9.49
CA ARG A 470 -15.11 -31.31 -9.59
C ARG A 470 -16.63 -31.60 -9.53
N ALA A 471 -17.36 -31.01 -8.59
CA ALA A 471 -18.80 -31.16 -8.48
C ALA A 471 -19.56 -30.65 -9.71
N SER A 472 -19.00 -29.66 -10.43
CA SER A 472 -19.51 -29.14 -11.69
C SER A 472 -19.16 -29.99 -12.92
N GLY A 473 -18.40 -31.09 -12.73
CA GLY A 473 -18.05 -32.05 -13.77
C GLY A 473 -16.62 -31.92 -14.29
N ALA A 474 -15.77 -31.05 -13.73
CA ALA A 474 -14.38 -30.94 -14.13
C ALA A 474 -13.58 -32.19 -13.73
N ARG A 475 -12.88 -32.76 -14.69
CA ARG A 475 -11.92 -33.87 -14.52
C ARG A 475 -10.49 -33.38 -14.58
N HIS A 476 -10.24 -32.27 -15.25
CA HIS A 476 -8.96 -31.62 -15.41
C HIS A 476 -9.05 -30.16 -14.95
N VAL A 477 -8.11 -29.71 -14.13
CA VAL A 477 -8.04 -28.33 -13.66
C VAL A 477 -6.62 -27.80 -13.87
N VAL A 478 -6.53 -26.67 -14.56
CA VAL A 478 -5.29 -25.90 -14.71
C VAL A 478 -5.29 -24.78 -13.69
N ILE A 479 -4.31 -24.73 -12.80
CA ILE A 479 -4.10 -23.63 -11.88
C ILE A 479 -3.17 -22.62 -12.55
N ASP A 480 -3.72 -21.49 -12.94
CA ASP A 480 -3.00 -20.39 -13.58
C ASP A 480 -2.35 -19.49 -12.52
N LEU A 481 -1.03 -19.42 -12.55
CA LEU A 481 -0.17 -18.63 -11.67
C LEU A 481 0.35 -17.34 -12.34
N SER A 482 -0.08 -17.00 -13.56
CA SER A 482 0.44 -15.88 -14.35
C SER A 482 0.40 -14.54 -13.60
N ASN A 483 -0.61 -14.33 -12.77
CA ASN A 483 -0.84 -13.11 -12.00
C ASN A 483 -0.37 -13.20 -10.54
N VAL A 484 0.40 -14.24 -10.20
CA VAL A 484 1.00 -14.41 -8.89
C VAL A 484 2.26 -13.56 -8.79
N THR A 485 2.28 -12.62 -7.85
CA THR A 485 3.35 -11.62 -7.71
C THR A 485 4.47 -12.05 -6.74
N ARG A 486 4.12 -12.86 -5.75
CA ARG A 486 5.04 -13.40 -4.73
C ARG A 486 4.52 -14.74 -4.22
N VAL A 487 5.43 -15.60 -3.78
CA VAL A 487 5.09 -16.88 -3.14
C VAL A 487 5.92 -17.01 -1.87
N ASP A 488 5.31 -17.39 -0.74
CA ASP A 488 6.07 -17.80 0.43
C ASP A 488 6.17 -19.33 0.52
N LEU A 489 7.12 -19.83 1.30
CA LEU A 489 7.35 -21.26 1.45
C LEU A 489 6.11 -22.00 1.99
N SER A 490 5.37 -21.37 2.90
CA SER A 490 4.18 -21.96 3.54
C SER A 490 3.01 -22.04 2.56
N GLY A 491 2.79 -21.00 1.75
CA GLY A 491 1.80 -20.97 0.67
C GLY A 491 2.11 -21.99 -0.41
N ALA A 492 3.38 -22.06 -0.85
CA ALA A 492 3.81 -23.08 -1.82
C ALA A 492 3.55 -24.50 -1.33
N ARG A 493 4.01 -24.84 -0.12
CA ARG A 493 3.79 -26.17 0.49
C ARG A 493 2.32 -26.52 0.60
N ARG A 494 1.48 -25.56 1.01
CA ARG A 494 0.04 -25.78 1.14
C ARG A 494 -0.63 -25.98 -0.23
N LEU A 495 -0.26 -25.20 -1.24
CA LEU A 495 -0.77 -25.37 -2.60
C LEU A 495 -0.40 -26.73 -3.16
N ILE A 496 0.86 -27.17 -3.02
CA ILE A 496 1.33 -28.49 -3.44
C ILE A 496 0.57 -29.59 -2.72
N ALA A 497 0.40 -29.48 -1.41
CA ALA A 497 -0.36 -30.46 -0.63
C ALA A 497 -1.81 -30.56 -1.13
N THR A 498 -2.45 -29.43 -1.44
CA THR A 498 -3.80 -29.36 -2.00
C THR A 498 -3.84 -30.02 -3.38
N VAL A 499 -2.89 -29.71 -4.26
CA VAL A 499 -2.81 -30.33 -5.60
C VAL A 499 -2.62 -31.85 -5.48
N ARG A 500 -1.68 -32.32 -4.65
CA ARG A 500 -1.44 -33.76 -4.42
C ARG A 500 -2.67 -34.47 -3.89
N GLN A 501 -3.38 -33.87 -2.96
CA GLN A 501 -4.62 -34.42 -2.38
C GLN A 501 -5.69 -34.62 -3.46
N HIS A 502 -5.95 -33.60 -4.29
CA HIS A 502 -6.97 -33.68 -5.35
C HIS A 502 -6.57 -34.63 -6.49
N ARG A 503 -5.27 -34.69 -6.83
CA ARG A 503 -4.76 -35.68 -7.79
C ARG A 503 -4.94 -37.12 -7.27
N ALA A 504 -4.68 -37.37 -5.99
CA ALA A 504 -4.93 -38.67 -5.36
C ALA A 504 -6.41 -39.06 -5.37
N GLN A 505 -7.31 -38.09 -5.47
CA GLN A 505 -8.76 -38.28 -5.60
C GLN A 505 -9.22 -38.41 -7.06
N GLY A 506 -8.29 -38.47 -8.02
CA GLY A 506 -8.59 -38.66 -9.44
C GLY A 506 -8.86 -37.36 -10.24
N LEU A 507 -8.64 -36.18 -9.63
CA LEU A 507 -8.74 -34.92 -10.39
C LEU A 507 -7.37 -34.61 -11.05
N GLY A 508 -7.35 -34.43 -12.35
CA GLY A 508 -6.15 -34.04 -13.12
C GLY A 508 -5.81 -32.58 -12.86
N VAL A 509 -4.97 -32.26 -11.84
CA VAL A 509 -4.59 -30.88 -11.50
C VAL A 509 -3.17 -30.61 -11.97
N VAL A 510 -2.98 -29.52 -12.72
CA VAL A 510 -1.67 -29.05 -13.20
C VAL A 510 -1.47 -27.57 -12.87
N LEU A 511 -0.22 -27.14 -12.77
CA LEU A 511 0.20 -25.77 -12.42
C LEU A 511 0.96 -25.15 -13.60
N ALA A 512 0.65 -23.89 -13.95
CA ALA A 512 1.36 -23.10 -14.96
C ALA A 512 1.12 -21.59 -14.71
N PRO A 513 2.05 -20.69 -15.13
CA PRO A 513 3.38 -21.00 -15.63
C PRO A 513 4.38 -21.22 -14.48
N ILE A 514 5.31 -22.15 -14.69
CA ILE A 514 6.46 -22.35 -13.80
C ILE A 514 7.72 -22.34 -14.66
N ARG A 515 8.32 -21.17 -14.80
CA ARG A 515 9.52 -20.92 -15.64
C ARG A 515 10.56 -20.11 -14.86
N PRO A 516 11.85 -20.15 -15.23
CA PRO A 516 12.89 -19.32 -14.60
C PRO A 516 12.49 -17.85 -14.54
N GLY A 517 12.68 -17.22 -13.38
CA GLY A 517 12.30 -15.82 -13.11
C GLY A 517 10.84 -15.64 -12.67
N HIS A 518 9.99 -16.66 -12.69
CA HIS A 518 8.66 -16.59 -12.11
C HIS A 518 8.73 -16.81 -10.58
N PRO A 519 7.98 -16.03 -9.74
CA PRO A 519 8.04 -16.15 -8.28
C PRO A 519 7.76 -17.55 -7.72
N ALA A 520 7.04 -18.38 -8.46
CA ALA A 520 6.72 -19.75 -8.10
C ALA A 520 7.86 -20.74 -8.40
N ALA A 521 8.79 -20.43 -9.31
CA ALA A 521 9.80 -21.39 -9.80
C ALA A 521 10.74 -21.87 -8.69
N ASP A 522 11.19 -20.96 -7.80
CA ASP A 522 12.13 -21.25 -6.73
C ASP A 522 11.58 -22.27 -5.71
N TYR A 523 10.25 -22.27 -5.54
CA TYR A 523 9.59 -23.14 -4.57
C TYR A 523 9.02 -24.41 -5.19
N PHE A 524 8.40 -24.32 -6.38
CA PHE A 524 7.74 -25.47 -7.01
C PHE A 524 8.73 -26.39 -7.71
N GLY A 525 9.86 -25.87 -8.22
CA GLY A 525 10.95 -26.67 -8.79
C GLY A 525 11.69 -27.50 -7.73
N ALA A 526 11.80 -26.99 -6.49
CA ALA A 526 12.49 -27.64 -5.37
C ALA A 526 11.61 -28.63 -4.57
N LEU A 527 10.30 -28.62 -4.75
CA LEU A 527 9.33 -29.35 -3.95
C LEU A 527 8.75 -30.55 -4.69
N ASP A 528 9.57 -31.36 -5.30
CA ASP A 528 9.31 -32.72 -5.83
C ASP A 528 7.85 -32.95 -6.32
N MET A 529 7.45 -32.21 -7.34
CA MET A 529 6.15 -32.37 -8.01
C MET A 529 6.22 -33.56 -8.97
N ALA A 530 5.13 -34.32 -9.05
CA ALA A 530 5.04 -35.44 -9.99
C ALA A 530 5.31 -34.99 -11.44
N PRO A 531 6.00 -35.79 -12.27
CA PRO A 531 6.18 -35.47 -13.67
C PRO A 531 4.84 -35.14 -14.35
N GLY A 532 4.83 -34.10 -15.18
CA GLY A 532 3.61 -33.62 -15.85
C GLY A 532 2.61 -32.87 -14.96
N ALA A 533 3.02 -32.45 -13.75
CA ALA A 533 2.18 -31.62 -12.89
C ALA A 533 2.45 -30.13 -13.06
N CYS A 534 3.58 -29.74 -13.66
CA CYS A 534 4.00 -28.37 -13.85
C CYS A 534 4.37 -28.11 -15.31
N PHE A 535 3.96 -26.94 -15.81
CA PHE A 535 4.25 -26.51 -17.19
C PHE A 535 4.91 -25.13 -17.17
N ALA A 536 5.83 -24.91 -18.10
CA ALA A 536 6.51 -23.62 -18.25
C ALA A 536 5.56 -22.51 -18.73
N GLU A 537 4.60 -22.88 -19.58
CA GLU A 537 3.62 -21.97 -20.14
C GLU A 537 2.19 -22.43 -19.82
N LEU A 538 1.29 -21.47 -19.65
CA LEU A 538 -0.12 -21.75 -19.39
C LEU A 538 -0.78 -22.49 -20.55
N THR A 539 -0.43 -22.11 -21.78
CA THR A 539 -0.94 -22.73 -23.01
C THR A 539 -0.64 -24.21 -23.12
N ASP A 540 0.55 -24.64 -22.65
CA ASP A 540 0.96 -26.05 -22.67
C ASP A 540 0.17 -26.86 -21.62
N ALA A 541 -0.08 -26.26 -20.45
CA ALA A 541 -0.90 -26.87 -19.42
C ALA A 541 -2.35 -27.08 -19.89
N VAL A 542 -2.91 -26.09 -20.58
CA VAL A 542 -4.26 -26.18 -21.16
C VAL A 542 -4.27 -27.23 -22.27
N ALA A 543 -3.26 -27.25 -23.16
CA ALA A 543 -3.13 -28.24 -24.22
C ALA A 543 -3.03 -29.69 -23.69
N ALA A 544 -2.33 -29.87 -22.56
CA ALA A 544 -2.25 -31.16 -21.88
C ALA A 544 -3.62 -31.59 -21.30
N ALA A 545 -4.39 -30.68 -20.71
CA ALA A 545 -5.73 -30.95 -20.23
C ALA A 545 -6.70 -31.31 -21.39
N GLU A 546 -6.65 -30.56 -22.50
CA GLU A 546 -7.42 -30.87 -23.71
C GLU A 546 -7.07 -32.25 -24.28
N SER A 547 -5.76 -32.57 -24.36
CA SER A 547 -5.30 -33.87 -24.86
C SER A 547 -5.76 -35.03 -23.97
N ALA A 548 -5.81 -34.84 -22.66
CA ALA A 548 -6.34 -35.83 -21.72
C ALA A 548 -7.84 -36.05 -21.92
N ILE A 549 -8.63 -35.00 -22.16
CA ILE A 549 -10.07 -35.09 -22.45
C ILE A 549 -10.30 -35.86 -23.77
N LEU A 550 -9.52 -35.56 -24.81
CA LEU A 550 -9.62 -36.27 -26.10
C LEU A 550 -9.26 -37.74 -25.97
N ALA A 551 -8.22 -38.05 -25.21
CA ALA A 551 -7.84 -39.44 -24.94
C ALA A 551 -8.92 -40.22 -24.17
N GLU A 552 -9.55 -39.60 -23.17
CA GLU A 552 -10.67 -40.16 -22.43
C GLU A 552 -11.91 -40.37 -23.33
N ALA A 553 -12.11 -39.49 -24.33
CA ALA A 553 -13.16 -39.64 -25.34
C ALA A 553 -12.83 -40.68 -26.45
N GLY A 554 -11.67 -41.35 -26.35
CA GLY A 554 -11.23 -42.35 -27.32
C GLY A 554 -10.73 -41.76 -28.64
N ILE A 555 -10.41 -40.47 -28.69
CA ILE A 555 -9.88 -39.80 -29.87
C ILE A 555 -8.37 -39.77 -29.76
N ALA A 556 -7.73 -40.64 -30.55
CA ALA A 556 -6.28 -40.60 -30.72
C ALA A 556 -5.87 -39.41 -31.60
N PRO A 557 -4.66 -38.84 -31.42
CA PRO A 557 -4.12 -37.84 -32.33
C PRO A 557 -4.21 -38.35 -33.75
N PRO A 558 -4.77 -37.59 -34.71
CA PRO A 558 -4.88 -38.05 -36.09
C PRO A 558 -3.48 -38.31 -36.64
N ALA A 559 -3.33 -39.45 -37.30
CA ALA A 559 -2.16 -39.79 -38.11
C ALA A 559 -2.66 -40.36 -39.43
N PHE A 560 -2.37 -39.65 -40.49
CA PHE A 560 -2.86 -40.03 -41.80
C PHE A 560 -1.80 -40.86 -42.54
N ALA A 561 -2.21 -42.03 -43.01
CA ALA A 561 -1.32 -42.94 -43.72
C ALA A 561 -1.08 -42.48 -45.17
N THR A 562 -2.09 -41.85 -45.78
CA THR A 562 -2.03 -41.39 -47.18
C THR A 562 -2.38 -39.89 -47.28
N ALA A 563 -1.91 -39.25 -48.36
CA ALA A 563 -2.27 -37.88 -48.70
C ALA A 563 -3.78 -37.69 -48.84
N SER A 564 -4.46 -38.66 -49.42
CA SER A 564 -5.92 -38.66 -49.57
C SER A 564 -6.63 -38.66 -48.22
N ASP A 565 -6.16 -39.45 -47.23
CA ASP A 565 -6.76 -39.47 -45.87
C ASP A 565 -6.68 -38.12 -45.17
N ALA A 566 -5.54 -37.43 -45.31
CA ALA A 566 -5.35 -36.09 -44.75
C ALA A 566 -6.32 -35.06 -45.36
N LEU A 567 -6.55 -35.12 -46.65
CA LEU A 567 -7.46 -34.24 -47.37
C LEU A 567 -8.94 -34.58 -47.08
N LEU A 568 -9.30 -35.86 -46.94
CA LEU A 568 -10.62 -36.30 -46.47
C LEU A 568 -10.95 -35.74 -45.08
N ALA A 569 -9.97 -35.73 -44.18
CA ALA A 569 -10.12 -35.17 -42.84
C ALA A 569 -10.43 -33.66 -42.83
N LEU A 570 -10.05 -32.93 -43.86
CA LEU A 570 -10.40 -31.53 -44.07
C LEU A 570 -11.85 -31.33 -44.58
N GLY A 571 -12.58 -32.43 -44.82
CA GLY A 571 -13.97 -32.39 -45.33
C GLY A 571 -14.02 -32.26 -46.88
N ILE A 572 -12.93 -32.60 -47.59
CA ILE A 572 -12.91 -32.66 -49.03
C ILE A 572 -13.51 -34.02 -49.49
N ALA A 573 -14.36 -33.98 -50.51
CA ALA A 573 -14.99 -35.21 -51.02
C ALA A 573 -13.96 -36.21 -51.56
N PRO A 574 -14.20 -37.54 -51.48
CA PRO A 574 -13.20 -38.59 -51.82
C PRO A 574 -12.56 -38.46 -53.18
N ASP A 575 -13.35 -38.11 -54.21
CA ASP A 575 -12.84 -37.99 -55.57
C ASP A 575 -11.90 -36.79 -55.74
N HIS A 576 -12.29 -35.64 -55.14
CA HIS A 576 -11.43 -34.45 -55.13
C HIS A 576 -10.19 -34.63 -54.24
N ALA A 577 -10.29 -35.37 -53.12
CA ALA A 577 -9.17 -35.67 -52.25
C ALA A 577 -8.10 -36.50 -52.98
N ARG A 578 -8.48 -37.50 -53.76
CA ARG A 578 -7.57 -38.30 -54.58
C ARG A 578 -6.91 -37.43 -55.64
N ALA A 579 -7.67 -36.66 -56.41
CA ALA A 579 -7.14 -35.81 -57.49
C ALA A 579 -6.17 -34.74 -56.96
N LEU A 580 -6.40 -34.20 -55.76
CA LEU A 580 -5.49 -33.27 -55.08
C LEU A 580 -4.24 -34.00 -54.58
N ALA A 581 -4.39 -35.21 -54.03
CA ALA A 581 -3.27 -36.01 -53.55
C ALA A 581 -2.29 -36.39 -54.71
N ASP A 582 -2.80 -36.69 -55.91
CA ASP A 582 -2.00 -36.97 -57.08
C ASP A 582 -1.18 -35.77 -57.59
N ARG A 583 -1.58 -34.54 -57.23
CA ARG A 583 -0.89 -33.28 -57.57
C ARG A 583 -0.02 -32.75 -56.46
N ALA A 584 -0.02 -33.38 -55.29
CA ALA A 584 0.72 -32.98 -54.12
C ALA A 584 1.96 -33.84 -53.89
N GLU A 585 2.94 -33.28 -53.20
CA GLU A 585 4.16 -33.99 -52.81
C GLU A 585 4.15 -34.24 -51.30
N THR A 586 4.60 -35.44 -50.88
CA THR A 586 4.82 -35.73 -49.46
C THR A 586 6.26 -35.43 -49.12
N ARG A 587 6.47 -34.65 -48.05
CA ARG A 587 7.80 -34.31 -47.53
C ARG A 587 7.89 -34.77 -46.08
N ASP A 588 8.93 -35.54 -45.78
CA ASP A 588 9.27 -35.90 -44.40
C ASP A 588 10.33 -34.95 -43.89
N LEU A 589 10.17 -34.55 -42.63
CA LEU A 589 10.98 -33.56 -41.93
C LEU A 589 11.53 -34.19 -40.65
N GLU A 590 12.81 -33.94 -40.38
CA GLU A 590 13.48 -34.37 -39.17
C GLU A 590 13.13 -33.44 -38.00
N ALA A 591 13.38 -33.90 -36.76
CA ALA A 591 13.16 -33.08 -35.56
C ALA A 591 14.06 -31.83 -35.59
N GLY A 592 13.46 -30.66 -35.46
CA GLY A 592 14.13 -29.36 -35.52
C GLY A 592 14.24 -28.76 -36.93
N GLU A 593 13.79 -29.47 -37.98
CA GLU A 593 13.81 -28.95 -39.35
C GLU A 593 12.69 -27.92 -39.56
N ALA A 594 13.01 -26.83 -40.27
CA ALA A 594 12.04 -25.80 -40.60
C ALA A 594 11.25 -26.20 -41.89
N LEU A 595 9.94 -26.13 -41.81
CA LEU A 595 9.04 -26.27 -42.94
C LEU A 595 9.12 -25.04 -43.87
N CYS A 596 9.20 -23.84 -43.28
CA CYS A 596 9.44 -22.57 -43.98
C CYS A 596 10.01 -21.53 -43.02
N HIS A 597 10.73 -20.54 -43.57
CA HIS A 597 11.24 -19.40 -42.80
C HIS A 597 10.42 -18.15 -43.07
N ALA A 598 10.40 -17.21 -42.09
CA ALA A 598 9.81 -15.89 -42.29
C ALA A 598 10.57 -15.15 -43.41
N GLY A 599 9.84 -14.60 -44.37
CA GLY A 599 10.39 -13.93 -45.55
C GLY A 599 10.50 -14.82 -46.80
N ASP A 600 10.38 -16.15 -46.69
CA ASP A 600 10.33 -17.05 -47.85
C ASP A 600 9.11 -16.72 -48.75
N PRO A 601 9.14 -17.04 -50.05
CA PRO A 601 7.98 -16.92 -50.92
C PRO A 601 6.78 -17.70 -50.35
N ALA A 602 5.62 -17.05 -50.25
CA ALA A 602 4.39 -17.72 -49.83
C ALA A 602 3.66 -18.26 -51.05
N ASP A 603 4.18 -19.34 -51.65
CA ASP A 603 3.71 -19.93 -52.90
C ASP A 603 3.14 -21.35 -52.74
N SER A 604 3.23 -21.96 -51.59
CA SER A 604 2.83 -23.33 -51.31
C SER A 604 1.94 -23.45 -50.07
N VAL A 605 1.09 -24.47 -50.05
CA VAL A 605 0.22 -24.84 -48.92
C VAL A 605 0.62 -26.22 -48.43
N PHE A 606 0.68 -26.36 -47.10
CA PHE A 606 1.05 -27.61 -46.46
C PHE A 606 -0.10 -28.13 -45.60
N VAL A 607 -0.28 -29.45 -45.59
CA VAL A 607 -1.17 -30.15 -44.65
C VAL A 607 -0.33 -31.12 -43.84
N LEU A 608 -0.35 -30.96 -42.50
CA LEU A 608 0.40 -31.84 -41.62
C LEU A 608 -0.25 -33.23 -41.57
N MET A 609 0.47 -34.27 -41.99
CA MET A 609 -0.01 -35.66 -42.03
C MET A 609 0.29 -36.41 -40.72
N ARG A 610 1.49 -36.20 -40.17
CA ARG A 610 1.96 -36.80 -38.93
C ARG A 610 2.91 -35.83 -38.22
N GLY A 611 3.02 -35.96 -36.90
CA GLY A 611 3.96 -35.18 -36.10
C GLY A 611 3.37 -33.87 -35.60
N GLN A 612 4.23 -32.89 -35.38
CA GLN A 612 3.91 -31.57 -34.83
C GLN A 612 4.71 -30.49 -35.57
N ALA A 613 4.12 -29.31 -35.73
CA ALA A 613 4.81 -28.13 -36.22
C ALA A 613 4.48 -26.92 -35.33
N ASP A 614 5.51 -26.13 -35.02
CA ASP A 614 5.41 -24.93 -34.20
C ASP A 614 5.56 -23.67 -35.06
N VAL A 615 4.60 -22.77 -34.97
CA VAL A 615 4.62 -21.47 -35.64
C VAL A 615 5.31 -20.45 -34.75
N LEU A 616 6.42 -19.90 -35.21
CA LEU A 616 7.29 -19.00 -34.43
C LEU A 616 7.22 -17.57 -34.96
N LEU A 617 7.23 -16.59 -34.01
CA LEU A 617 7.28 -15.18 -34.37
C LEU A 617 8.63 -14.81 -34.98
N PRO A 618 8.69 -14.08 -36.14
CA PRO A 618 9.94 -13.64 -36.74
C PRO A 618 10.64 -12.61 -35.81
N GLY A 619 11.98 -12.75 -35.65
CA GLY A 619 12.79 -11.79 -34.89
C GLY A 619 13.18 -12.21 -33.48
N GLY A 620 12.73 -13.32 -32.96
CA GLY A 620 13.29 -13.95 -31.76
C GLY A 620 14.58 -14.70 -32.13
N GLY A 621 15.77 -14.18 -31.68
CA GLY A 621 17.05 -14.83 -31.95
C GLY A 621 17.10 -16.30 -31.57
N SER A 622 18.14 -17.04 -32.02
CA SER A 622 18.38 -18.46 -31.78
C SER A 622 18.69 -18.85 -30.32
N GLY A 623 17.86 -18.37 -29.36
CA GLY A 623 17.99 -18.60 -27.92
C GLY A 623 16.72 -19.17 -27.28
N PRO A 624 16.75 -19.55 -26.00
CA PRO A 624 15.61 -20.09 -25.24
C PRO A 624 14.54 -19.01 -24.92
N GLY A 625 14.02 -18.32 -25.93
CA GLY A 625 13.04 -17.24 -25.87
C GLY A 625 12.21 -17.06 -27.14
N ARG A 626 12.24 -18.05 -28.07
CA ARG A 626 11.37 -18.01 -29.25
C ARG A 626 9.90 -18.04 -28.85
N VAL A 627 9.11 -17.05 -29.28
CA VAL A 627 7.67 -17.00 -29.01
C VAL A 627 6.93 -17.90 -29.95
N VAL A 628 6.36 -18.99 -29.44
CA VAL A 628 5.49 -19.89 -30.18
C VAL A 628 4.10 -19.25 -30.30
N LEU A 629 3.65 -19.01 -31.53
CA LEU A 629 2.33 -18.47 -31.84
C LEU A 629 1.24 -19.54 -31.81
N ALA A 630 1.58 -20.75 -32.35
CA ALA A 630 0.65 -21.87 -32.39
C ALA A 630 1.41 -23.21 -32.49
N HIS A 631 0.85 -24.24 -31.86
CA HIS A 631 1.22 -25.64 -32.07
C HIS A 631 0.23 -26.29 -33.04
N LEU A 632 0.75 -26.90 -34.06
CA LEU A 632 -0.02 -27.55 -35.14
C LEU A 632 0.17 -29.05 -35.05
N PHE A 633 -0.89 -29.80 -35.16
CA PHE A 633 -0.88 -31.26 -35.21
C PHE A 633 -1.43 -31.78 -36.53
N ALA A 634 -1.37 -33.07 -36.76
CA ALA A 634 -1.87 -33.70 -37.99
C ALA A 634 -3.31 -33.24 -38.30
N GLY A 635 -3.57 -32.92 -39.55
CA GLY A 635 -4.80 -32.29 -40.04
C GLY A 635 -4.78 -30.76 -40.04
N ALA A 636 -3.73 -30.12 -39.52
CA ALA A 636 -3.59 -28.66 -39.59
C ALA A 636 -3.08 -28.23 -41.00
N ILE A 637 -3.55 -27.05 -41.41
CA ILE A 637 -3.14 -26.42 -42.67
C ILE A 637 -2.17 -25.29 -42.33
N VAL A 638 -1.09 -25.18 -43.12
CA VAL A 638 -0.06 -24.14 -43.02
C VAL A 638 0.08 -23.43 -44.34
N GLY A 639 0.18 -22.11 -44.33
CA GLY A 639 0.47 -21.31 -45.51
C GLY A 639 -0.74 -21.03 -46.40
N GLU A 640 -1.93 -21.04 -45.82
CA GLU A 640 -3.22 -20.75 -46.44
C GLU A 640 -3.27 -19.39 -47.17
N ARG A 641 -2.45 -18.43 -46.76
CA ARG A 641 -2.36 -17.09 -47.40
C ARG A 641 -1.87 -17.17 -48.86
N ALA A 642 -1.06 -18.18 -49.17
CA ALA A 642 -0.58 -18.40 -50.53
C ALA A 642 -1.70 -18.56 -51.58
N LEU A 643 -2.91 -18.90 -51.13
CA LEU A 643 -4.08 -19.02 -51.99
C LEU A 643 -4.73 -17.69 -52.35
N PHE A 644 -4.57 -16.67 -51.48
CA PHE A 644 -5.34 -15.43 -51.54
C PHE A 644 -4.45 -14.23 -51.92
N GLU A 645 -3.19 -14.26 -51.51
CA GLU A 645 -2.25 -13.13 -51.70
C GLU A 645 -0.85 -13.63 -52.11
N ALA A 646 -0.30 -13.04 -53.15
CA ALA A 646 1.12 -13.15 -53.43
C ALA A 646 1.92 -12.38 -52.38
N GLY A 647 2.87 -13.03 -51.70
CA GLY A 647 3.63 -12.37 -50.63
C GLY A 647 4.75 -13.25 -50.10
N THR A 648 5.18 -12.93 -48.90
CA THR A 648 6.19 -13.70 -48.16
C THR A 648 5.59 -14.32 -46.90
N ARG A 649 6.24 -15.39 -46.41
CA ARG A 649 5.88 -16.04 -45.13
C ARG A 649 6.00 -15.05 -43.98
N THR A 650 4.98 -14.95 -43.17
CA THR A 650 4.93 -14.01 -42.02
C THR A 650 5.48 -14.62 -40.75
N ALA A 651 5.69 -15.93 -40.71
CA ALA A 651 6.19 -16.66 -39.55
C ALA A 651 7.13 -17.79 -40.00
N GLU A 652 8.00 -18.21 -39.13
CA GLU A 652 8.79 -19.43 -39.27
C GLU A 652 7.96 -20.61 -38.75
N VAL A 653 8.03 -21.76 -39.41
CA VAL A 653 7.37 -23.00 -38.98
C VAL A 653 8.40 -24.10 -38.85
N VAL A 654 8.57 -24.65 -37.65
CA VAL A 654 9.57 -25.67 -37.32
C VAL A 654 8.89 -26.92 -36.79
N CYS A 655 9.37 -28.08 -37.18
CA CYS A 655 8.88 -29.36 -36.68
C CYS A 655 9.70 -29.82 -35.47
N PRO A 656 9.18 -29.75 -34.23
CA PRO A 656 9.95 -30.15 -33.03
C PRO A 656 10.14 -31.66 -32.90
N VAL A 657 9.38 -32.44 -33.65
CA VAL A 657 9.45 -33.90 -33.73
C VAL A 657 9.47 -34.35 -35.22
N PRO A 658 9.94 -35.57 -35.53
CA PRO A 658 9.86 -36.07 -36.88
C PRO A 658 8.42 -35.99 -37.39
N SER A 659 8.24 -35.34 -38.55
CA SER A 659 6.92 -34.97 -39.07
C SER A 659 6.83 -35.23 -40.56
N SER A 660 5.62 -35.49 -41.06
CA SER A 660 5.35 -35.66 -42.48
C SER A 660 4.27 -34.69 -42.92
N VAL A 661 4.51 -33.98 -44.03
CA VAL A 661 3.59 -32.98 -44.57
C VAL A 661 3.25 -33.28 -46.03
N LEU A 662 2.01 -32.98 -46.38
CA LEU A 662 1.57 -32.92 -47.76
C LEU A 662 1.76 -31.49 -48.27
N MET A 663 2.48 -31.29 -49.36
CA MET A 663 2.78 -29.99 -49.95
C MET A 663 2.09 -29.86 -51.30
N LEU A 664 1.29 -28.84 -51.49
CA LEU A 664 0.84 -28.35 -52.78
C LEU A 664 1.73 -27.19 -53.20
N SER A 665 2.61 -27.42 -54.18
CA SER A 665 3.58 -26.42 -54.63
C SER A 665 2.89 -25.28 -55.40
N GLY A 666 3.57 -24.11 -55.48
CA GLY A 666 3.08 -22.93 -56.19
C GLY A 666 2.63 -23.18 -57.62
N PRO A 667 3.40 -23.90 -58.45
CA PRO A 667 2.95 -24.28 -59.78
C PRO A 667 1.69 -25.14 -59.80
N ALA A 668 1.60 -26.16 -58.94
CA ALA A 668 0.41 -27.01 -58.82
C ALA A 668 -0.83 -26.21 -58.37
N LEU A 669 -0.63 -25.34 -57.39
CA LEU A 669 -1.68 -24.47 -56.83
C LEU A 669 -2.18 -23.47 -57.89
N THR A 670 -1.27 -22.83 -58.62
CA THR A 670 -1.58 -21.88 -59.69
C THR A 670 -2.33 -22.59 -60.84
N ALA A 671 -1.93 -23.79 -61.21
CA ALA A 671 -2.63 -24.58 -62.23
C ALA A 671 -4.07 -24.90 -61.78
N LEU A 672 -4.24 -25.41 -60.56
CA LEU A 672 -5.56 -25.72 -59.99
C LEU A 672 -6.50 -24.49 -59.96
N LEU A 673 -5.98 -23.34 -59.57
CA LEU A 673 -6.78 -22.09 -59.49
C LEU A 673 -7.12 -21.54 -60.87
N ARG A 674 -6.20 -21.63 -61.86
CA ARG A 674 -6.45 -21.17 -63.24
C ARG A 674 -7.44 -22.05 -63.98
N GLU A 675 -7.39 -23.35 -63.74
CA GLU A 675 -8.32 -24.32 -64.29
C GLU A 675 -9.76 -24.18 -63.75
N ALA A 676 -9.92 -23.40 -62.66
CA ALA A 676 -11.17 -23.25 -61.88
C ALA A 676 -11.81 -24.62 -61.58
N SER A 677 -10.96 -25.61 -61.30
CA SER A 677 -11.38 -27.00 -61.13
C SER A 677 -12.26 -27.20 -59.90
N PRO A 678 -13.15 -28.20 -59.90
CA PRO A 678 -13.93 -28.57 -58.73
C PRO A 678 -13.05 -28.86 -57.49
N GLU A 679 -11.84 -29.40 -57.71
CA GLU A 679 -10.84 -29.68 -56.69
C GLU A 679 -10.29 -28.40 -56.07
N ALA A 680 -10.02 -27.36 -56.88
CA ALA A 680 -9.60 -26.06 -56.41
C ALA A 680 -10.68 -25.43 -55.51
N LEU A 681 -11.94 -25.47 -55.90
CA LEU A 681 -13.04 -24.98 -55.11
C LEU A 681 -13.18 -25.77 -53.80
N ALA A 682 -13.06 -27.10 -53.84
CA ALA A 682 -13.12 -27.94 -52.64
C ALA A 682 -11.99 -27.60 -51.64
N LEU A 683 -10.76 -27.35 -52.11
CA LEU A 683 -9.62 -26.93 -51.30
C LEU A 683 -9.85 -25.56 -50.67
N VAL A 684 -10.28 -24.58 -51.48
CA VAL A 684 -10.56 -23.21 -50.96
C VAL A 684 -11.66 -23.22 -49.90
N LEU A 685 -12.72 -23.99 -50.11
CA LEU A 685 -13.80 -24.15 -49.14
C LEU A 685 -13.33 -24.81 -47.85
N ALA A 686 -12.48 -25.84 -47.92
CA ALA A 686 -11.91 -26.51 -46.76
C ALA A 686 -11.03 -25.55 -45.94
N ILE A 687 -10.18 -24.77 -46.61
CA ILE A 687 -9.34 -23.77 -45.98
C ILE A 687 -10.18 -22.65 -45.37
N SER A 688 -11.18 -22.13 -46.09
CA SER A 688 -12.06 -21.08 -45.59
C SER A 688 -12.83 -21.49 -44.31
N ARG A 689 -13.31 -22.73 -44.25
CA ARG A 689 -13.96 -23.30 -43.05
C ARG A 689 -12.98 -23.34 -41.88
N ASN A 690 -11.75 -23.81 -42.10
CA ASN A 690 -10.71 -23.91 -41.08
C ASN A 690 -10.33 -22.52 -40.53
N THR A 691 -10.16 -21.54 -41.42
CA THR A 691 -9.85 -20.15 -41.08
C THR A 691 -11.01 -19.49 -40.29
N SER A 692 -12.28 -19.75 -40.69
CA SER A 692 -13.46 -19.23 -39.97
C SER A 692 -13.53 -19.77 -38.56
N ILE A 693 -13.28 -21.06 -38.33
CA ILE A 693 -13.21 -21.66 -37.00
C ILE A 693 -12.10 -21.01 -36.16
N SER A 694 -10.91 -20.86 -36.74
CA SER A 694 -9.77 -20.23 -36.07
C SER A 694 -10.06 -18.77 -35.65
N LEU A 695 -10.75 -18.00 -36.49
CA LEU A 695 -11.15 -16.63 -36.22
C LEU A 695 -12.19 -16.56 -35.09
N GLN A 696 -13.19 -17.45 -35.09
CA GLN A 696 -14.18 -17.50 -33.99
C GLN A 696 -13.53 -17.80 -32.64
N LEU A 697 -12.53 -18.71 -32.62
CA LEU A 697 -11.78 -19.04 -31.41
C LEU A 697 -10.93 -17.86 -30.94
N ALA A 698 -10.27 -17.15 -31.87
CA ALA A 698 -9.49 -15.94 -31.55
C ALA A 698 -10.37 -14.82 -31.01
N ASN A 699 -11.54 -14.55 -31.61
CA ASN A 699 -12.48 -13.56 -31.12
C ASN A 699 -13.02 -13.91 -29.74
N ALA A 700 -13.33 -15.16 -29.48
CA ALA A 700 -13.73 -15.62 -28.16
C ALA A 700 -12.63 -15.44 -27.11
N ALA A 701 -11.37 -15.59 -27.46
CA ALA A 701 -10.23 -15.32 -26.58
C ALA A 701 -10.06 -13.82 -26.30
N ILE A 702 -10.22 -12.94 -27.29
CA ILE A 702 -10.14 -11.48 -27.14
C ILE A 702 -11.26 -10.94 -26.23
N GLN A 703 -12.51 -11.36 -26.45
CA GLN A 703 -13.64 -10.93 -25.62
C GLN A 703 -13.45 -11.24 -24.12
N ARG A 704 -12.60 -12.20 -23.78
CA ARG A 704 -12.28 -12.58 -22.40
C ARG A 704 -11.19 -11.73 -21.76
N LEU A 705 -10.34 -11.10 -22.56
CA LEU A 705 -9.34 -10.15 -22.07
C LEU A 705 -9.95 -8.80 -21.70
N GLU A 706 -11.15 -8.49 -22.22
CA GLU A 706 -11.86 -7.22 -21.99
C GLU A 706 -12.84 -7.27 -20.80
N VAL A 707 -13.08 -8.44 -20.20
CA VAL A 707 -13.94 -8.64 -19.01
C VAL A 707 -13.08 -9.05 -17.81
#